data_922b2cab5c2dba7381a3aeac33722d39
#
_entry.id   922b2cab5c2dba7381a3aeac33722d39
#
_cell.length_a   1.000
_cell.length_b   1.000
_cell.length_c   1.000
_cell.angle_alpha   90.00
_cell.angle_beta   90.00
_cell.angle_gamma   90.00
#
_symmetry.space_group_name_H-M   'P 1'
#
loop_
_entity.id
_entity.type
_entity.pdbx_description
1 polymer ?
#
loop_
_entity_poly.entity_id
_entity_poly.type
_entity_poly.pdbx_seq_one_letter_code
_entity_poly.pdbx_strand_id
1 'polypeptide(L)'
;MNRSLLSLALVAAFPCVATDAMAQDAPERARSLGIVTVTGARPSSLPTQIPTTIEGVTRAEIETRVNATDSEDALKYLPSLLVRKRYIGDYNHAILSTRASGTGNSARSAVYADGILLSNYLGNGIANGTNFAPRWGLVTAEEIERVDVMYGPFSAAYPGNSAGAVVDYVTRMPDKLEAHVKAGFSSQPNELYRTKRRFNGWQTSASLGSRSGDWSWWIDVNRTDSQGQPLTFTTATLASTVAGGAGTPVFGAVPGLNTTNAPWLILGAGTQYRTVQDHAKLKLAYDISPTLRASYTLGWWQNAGSGQSESYLVDARGQPVYSGPVNIGGRSFTLAPTAFPWTEDRATHFMHGLSVKSNTQGAFDWEVAASLYDYARDTQRSPTVALPLAALGGAGTLQDQGGTGWNTLAAKGTWRPQGVGGAHVVDFGVGRDTYKLVIAKTNVLGDWRDGPAFTPVSQVGGRSRTLSAWAQDAWSFAPRWKTVLGLRYEKWKATDGFTATATSAQPYASRSESDLSPKAALAFQLAPSTVIKASVGRAVRYPTVGELYGATSGGALSFVNDPNLKPEKSWTGELTAEQDLGNGLLRATLFHETTKNALYSQLIPNSTVSRVQNVDRMRTTGVELAYTGQDVGIQGLDLGGSLTYADSKTVADAAFPAAVGKWQPRVPRWRATAYATYKPDARWAFTVAARYSGRQYSNLDNSDVNAFAYFGASRYFTVDLRVRYQIDRQWSAAFGIDNANNDRYWNFHPYPQRTYTAELRFDL
;
A
#
# COMPACT_ATOMS: atom_id res chain seq x y z
N MET A 1 -32.96 15.92 -2.20
CA MET A 1 -33.29 17.05 -1.34
C MET A 1 -32.34 17.02 -0.14
N ASN A 2 -31.68 18.16 0.09
CA ASN A 2 -30.84 18.54 1.24
C ASN A 2 -29.57 17.74 1.55
N ARG A 3 -28.47 18.16 0.91
CA ARG A 3 -27.09 17.77 1.19
C ARG A 3 -26.19 18.97 1.62
N SER A 4 -26.69 19.94 2.32
CA SER A 4 -25.95 21.20 2.58
C SER A 4 -25.90 21.66 4.04
N LEU A 5 -26.05 20.80 5.04
CA LEU A 5 -26.13 21.22 6.44
C LEU A 5 -24.97 20.81 7.36
N LEU A 6 -23.94 20.10 6.87
CA LEU A 6 -22.79 19.74 7.71
C LEU A 6 -21.58 20.70 7.58
N SER A 7 -21.60 21.62 6.65
CA SER A 7 -20.45 22.50 6.38
C SER A 7 -20.46 23.85 7.14
N LEU A 8 -21.47 24.15 7.95
CA LEU A 8 -21.61 25.47 8.57
C LEU A 8 -21.59 25.49 10.11
N ALA A 9 -21.48 24.37 10.80
CA ALA A 9 -21.60 24.32 12.25
C ALA A 9 -20.31 24.50 13.07
N LEU A 10 -19.14 24.61 12.42
CA LEU A 10 -17.83 24.62 13.11
C LEU A 10 -17.17 26.00 13.24
N VAL A 11 -17.79 27.09 12.81
CA VAL A 11 -17.15 28.43 12.81
C VAL A 11 -17.57 29.33 14.01
N ALA A 12 -18.47 28.92 14.85
CA ALA A 12 -19.12 29.87 15.81
C ALA A 12 -18.92 29.57 17.31
N ALA A 13 -17.80 28.98 17.77
CA ALA A 13 -17.60 28.84 19.23
C ALA A 13 -16.13 28.78 19.63
N PHE A 14 -15.41 29.90 19.58
CA PHE A 14 -14.15 30.00 20.34
C PHE A 14 -13.95 31.44 20.87
N PRO A 15 -14.00 31.67 22.20
CA PRO A 15 -13.36 32.82 22.80
C PRO A 15 -11.88 32.56 23.04
N CYS A 16 -11.03 33.49 22.60
CA CYS A 16 -9.59 33.50 22.85
C CYS A 16 -9.28 33.56 24.35
N VAL A 17 -8.52 32.59 24.85
CA VAL A 17 -7.76 32.74 26.08
C VAL A 17 -6.30 32.51 25.75
N ALA A 18 -5.52 33.57 25.79
CA ALA A 18 -4.07 33.50 25.67
C ALA A 18 -3.46 33.17 27.04
N THR A 19 -2.68 32.12 27.13
CA THR A 19 -1.71 31.95 28.22
C THR A 19 -0.39 31.50 27.64
N ASP A 20 0.64 32.29 27.91
CA ASP A 20 2.03 32.03 27.54
C ASP A 20 2.57 30.78 28.24
N ALA A 21 3.03 29.81 27.47
CA ALA A 21 3.97 28.79 27.94
C ALA A 21 4.90 28.42 26.79
N MET A 22 6.12 28.91 26.87
CA MET A 22 7.23 28.54 25.99
C MET A 22 7.80 27.19 26.44
N ALA A 23 7.63 26.16 25.67
CA ALA A 23 8.50 24.98 25.70
C ALA A 23 8.94 24.72 24.26
N GLN A 24 10.21 25.00 23.96
CA GLN A 24 10.87 24.55 22.76
C GLN A 24 11.13 23.04 22.91
N ASP A 25 10.33 22.23 22.24
CA ASP A 25 10.68 20.84 21.99
C ASP A 25 11.81 20.79 20.96
N ALA A 26 13.01 20.47 21.43
CA ALA A 26 14.11 20.13 20.55
C ALA A 26 13.70 18.91 19.71
N PRO A 27 14.02 18.85 18.40
CA PRO A 27 13.66 17.70 17.57
C PRO A 27 14.29 16.43 18.13
N GLU A 28 13.47 15.48 18.58
CA GLU A 28 13.91 14.18 19.02
C GLU A 28 14.61 13.45 17.87
N ARG A 29 15.91 13.28 18.01
CA ARG A 29 16.76 12.59 17.05
C ARG A 29 16.48 11.09 17.13
N ALA A 30 15.79 10.54 16.14
CA ALA A 30 15.69 9.09 15.97
C ALA A 30 17.06 8.56 15.50
N ARG A 31 17.96 8.31 16.43
CA ARG A 31 19.24 7.63 16.18
C ARG A 31 19.16 6.23 16.76
N SER A 32 19.13 5.23 15.89
CA SER A 32 19.36 3.86 16.31
C SER A 32 20.84 3.52 16.13
N LEU A 33 21.58 3.61 17.18
CA LEU A 33 22.98 3.16 17.23
C LEU A 33 23.13 2.05 18.25
N GLY A 34 23.59 0.92 17.75
CA GLY A 34 24.09 -0.15 18.58
C GLY A 34 23.05 -1.08 19.15
N ILE A 35 23.51 -1.80 20.14
CA ILE A 35 22.83 -2.81 20.92
C ILE A 35 21.67 -2.22 21.73
N VAL A 36 21.70 -0.90 21.95
CA VAL A 36 20.66 -0.16 22.66
C VAL A 36 19.80 0.58 21.66
N THR A 37 18.53 0.25 21.62
CA THR A 37 17.52 1.04 20.90
C THR A 37 17.35 2.35 21.65
N VAL A 38 17.56 3.47 20.97
CA VAL A 38 17.14 4.77 21.52
C VAL A 38 15.62 4.76 21.51
N THR A 39 15.05 4.59 22.67
CA THR A 39 13.62 4.77 22.88
C THR A 39 13.33 6.26 22.81
N GLY A 40 12.85 6.74 21.67
CA GLY A 40 12.05 7.95 21.66
C GLY A 40 10.85 7.76 22.59
N ALA A 41 10.34 8.83 23.16
CA ALA A 41 9.42 8.85 24.30
C ALA A 41 8.08 8.11 24.13
N ARG A 42 7.81 7.42 23.02
CA ARG A 42 6.57 6.65 22.80
C ARG A 42 6.85 5.22 22.37
N PRO A 43 6.21 4.22 22.99
CA PRO A 43 6.41 2.83 22.61
C PRO A 43 5.88 2.59 21.18
N SER A 44 6.80 2.24 20.27
CA SER A 44 6.45 1.68 18.97
C SER A 44 5.84 0.29 19.16
N SER A 45 4.89 -0.11 18.30
CA SER A 45 4.42 -1.48 18.25
C SER A 45 5.48 -2.43 17.66
N LEU A 46 6.51 -1.90 17.01
CA LEU A 46 7.64 -2.67 16.52
C LEU A 46 8.56 -3.10 17.66
N PRO A 47 9.03 -4.37 17.64
CA PRO A 47 9.97 -4.86 18.64
C PRO A 47 11.34 -4.18 18.46
N THR A 48 11.61 -3.14 19.22
CA THR A 48 12.84 -2.34 19.16
C THR A 48 14.08 -3.07 19.68
N GLN A 49 13.90 -4.26 20.27
CA GLN A 49 14.99 -5.07 20.81
C GLN A 49 15.73 -5.92 19.77
N ILE A 50 15.17 -6.07 18.57
CA ILE A 50 15.74 -6.95 17.52
C ILE A 50 16.84 -6.19 16.78
N PRO A 51 18.07 -6.71 16.71
CA PRO A 51 19.15 -6.11 15.96
C PRO A 51 19.00 -6.37 14.45
N THR A 52 18.01 -5.74 13.85
CA THR A 52 17.74 -5.77 12.40
C THR A 52 17.67 -4.36 11.83
N THR A 53 17.46 -4.26 10.52
CA THR A 53 17.28 -2.97 9.86
C THR A 53 15.89 -2.40 10.16
N ILE A 54 15.85 -1.28 10.86
CA ILE A 54 14.64 -0.48 11.10
C ILE A 54 14.87 0.92 10.55
N GLU A 55 13.94 1.43 9.78
CA GLU A 55 13.88 2.81 9.29
C GLU A 55 12.66 3.49 9.86
N GLY A 56 12.68 4.81 9.91
CA GLY A 56 11.52 5.59 10.32
C GLY A 56 11.50 6.96 9.68
N VAL A 57 10.32 7.56 9.64
CA VAL A 57 10.10 8.94 9.26
C VAL A 57 9.14 9.58 10.25
N THR A 58 9.53 10.73 10.77
CA THR A 58 8.72 11.51 11.72
C THR A 58 7.77 12.46 11.01
N ARG A 59 6.75 12.95 11.73
CA ARG A 59 5.83 13.98 11.25
C ARG A 59 6.57 15.20 10.68
N ALA A 60 7.51 15.74 11.41
CA ALA A 60 8.27 16.92 10.98
C ALA A 60 9.03 16.69 9.67
N GLU A 61 9.55 15.48 9.46
CA GLU A 61 10.21 15.09 8.22
C GLU A 61 9.21 14.92 7.08
N ILE A 62 8.02 14.34 7.32
CA ILE A 62 6.95 14.24 6.32
C ILE A 62 6.52 15.65 5.90
N GLU A 63 6.23 16.53 6.85
CA GLU A 63 5.78 17.90 6.58
C GLU A 63 6.79 18.74 5.80
N THR A 64 8.09 18.50 5.98
CA THR A 64 9.15 19.27 5.31
C THR A 64 9.59 18.66 3.99
N ARG A 65 9.48 17.33 3.81
CA ARG A 65 10.09 16.60 2.67
C ARG A 65 9.09 16.07 1.66
N VAL A 66 7.84 15.78 2.10
CA VAL A 66 6.89 15.02 1.28
C VAL A 66 5.70 15.88 0.89
N ASN A 67 5.33 15.89 -0.39
CA ASN A 67 4.05 16.42 -0.85
C ASN A 67 2.96 15.38 -0.57
N ALA A 68 2.62 15.18 0.72
CA ALA A 68 1.74 14.13 1.15
C ALA A 68 0.27 14.50 0.92
N THR A 69 -0.43 13.62 0.19
CA THR A 69 -1.90 13.67 0.02
C THR A 69 -2.58 12.46 0.64
N ASP A 70 -1.89 11.31 0.68
CA ASP A 70 -2.37 10.07 1.28
C ASP A 70 -1.31 9.53 2.24
N SER A 71 -1.69 8.63 3.15
CA SER A 71 -0.78 8.13 4.20
C SER A 71 0.43 7.37 3.67
N GLU A 72 0.28 6.63 2.57
CA GLU A 72 1.37 5.89 1.94
C GLU A 72 2.47 6.79 1.35
N ASP A 73 2.20 8.08 1.12
CA ASP A 73 3.21 9.03 0.67
C ASP A 73 4.34 9.20 1.70
N ALA A 74 4.08 8.95 2.99
CA ALA A 74 5.09 8.95 4.03
C ALA A 74 6.25 7.96 3.78
N LEU A 75 6.00 6.89 3.00
CA LEU A 75 6.98 5.87 2.65
C LEU A 75 7.86 6.24 1.46
N LYS A 76 7.59 7.37 0.79
CA LYS A 76 8.06 7.72 -0.56
C LYS A 76 9.58 7.72 -0.72
N TYR A 77 10.32 8.10 0.33
CA TYR A 77 11.78 8.21 0.28
C TYR A 77 12.49 7.19 1.20
N LEU A 78 11.76 6.29 1.85
CA LEU A 78 12.36 5.23 2.65
C LEU A 78 13.08 4.20 1.75
N PRO A 79 14.20 3.63 2.20
CA PRO A 79 14.99 2.68 1.43
C PRO A 79 14.18 1.49 0.92
N SER A 80 14.40 1.09 -0.32
CA SER A 80 13.83 -0.12 -0.94
C SER A 80 12.31 -0.27 -0.91
N LEU A 81 11.58 0.77 -0.57
CA LEU A 81 10.11 0.78 -0.63
C LEU A 81 9.61 1.46 -1.90
N LEU A 82 8.51 0.95 -2.42
CA LEU A 82 7.76 1.56 -3.50
C LEU A 82 6.28 1.25 -3.29
N VAL A 83 5.46 2.29 -3.18
CA VAL A 83 4.01 2.14 -3.20
C VAL A 83 3.49 2.46 -4.59
N ARG A 84 2.68 1.57 -5.15
CA ARG A 84 2.11 1.69 -6.50
C ARG A 84 0.88 2.60 -6.52
N LYS A 85 0.99 3.82 -6.03
CA LYS A 85 -0.05 4.85 -6.08
C LYS A 85 -0.11 5.44 -7.50
N ARG A 86 -1.27 5.40 -8.15
CA ARG A 86 -1.47 5.82 -9.54
C ARG A 86 -2.10 7.20 -9.68
N TYR A 87 -2.85 7.65 -8.66
CA TYR A 87 -3.47 8.98 -8.55
C TYR A 87 -3.77 9.28 -7.08
N ILE A 88 -4.14 10.51 -6.75
CA ILE A 88 -4.48 10.91 -5.37
C ILE A 88 -5.78 10.22 -4.96
N GLY A 89 -5.77 9.51 -3.83
CA GLY A 89 -6.90 8.71 -3.35
C GLY A 89 -7.01 7.32 -3.99
N ASP A 90 -5.91 6.76 -4.52
CA ASP A 90 -5.88 5.41 -5.12
C ASP A 90 -5.92 4.31 -4.05
N TYR A 91 -7.07 4.09 -3.44
CA TYR A 91 -7.25 3.13 -2.36
C TYR A 91 -7.13 1.66 -2.77
N ASN A 92 -7.26 1.34 -4.07
CA ASN A 92 -7.33 -0.03 -4.55
C ASN A 92 -6.00 -0.58 -5.07
N HIS A 93 -5.08 0.25 -5.56
CA HIS A 93 -3.90 -0.22 -6.27
C HIS A 93 -2.58 0.24 -5.65
N ALA A 94 -2.62 0.95 -4.53
CA ALA A 94 -1.44 1.41 -3.81
C ALA A 94 -0.76 0.24 -3.07
N ILE A 95 -0.22 -0.72 -3.84
CA ILE A 95 0.43 -1.92 -3.33
C ILE A 95 1.87 -1.61 -2.94
N LEU A 96 2.26 -2.03 -1.74
CA LEU A 96 3.62 -1.89 -1.22
C LEU A 96 4.54 -2.96 -1.81
N SER A 97 5.64 -2.53 -2.41
CA SER A 97 6.77 -3.35 -2.89
C SER A 97 7.97 -3.13 -1.98
N THR A 98 8.76 -4.17 -1.76
CA THR A 98 9.97 -4.16 -0.94
C THR A 98 11.19 -4.64 -1.73
N ARG A 99 12.29 -5.02 -1.05
CA ARG A 99 13.54 -5.52 -1.65
C ARG A 99 13.33 -6.73 -2.57
N ALA A 100 12.51 -7.69 -2.13
CA ALA A 100 12.30 -8.98 -2.79
C ALA A 100 10.83 -9.26 -3.16
N SER A 101 9.95 -8.27 -3.05
CA SER A 101 8.54 -8.38 -3.45
C SER A 101 8.15 -7.26 -4.40
N GLY A 102 7.49 -7.61 -5.50
CA GLY A 102 7.01 -6.65 -6.49
C GLY A 102 5.66 -6.06 -6.13
N THR A 103 5.25 -5.04 -6.90
CA THR A 103 3.95 -4.36 -6.74
C THR A 103 2.73 -5.23 -7.15
N GLY A 104 2.92 -6.52 -7.37
CA GLY A 104 1.86 -7.52 -7.54
C GLY A 104 1.66 -8.42 -6.32
N ASN A 105 2.46 -8.27 -5.25
CA ASN A 105 2.52 -9.18 -4.11
C ASN A 105 2.21 -8.48 -2.78
N SER A 106 1.00 -7.93 -2.64
CA SER A 106 0.56 -7.22 -1.43
C SER A 106 0.59 -8.07 -0.15
N ALA A 107 0.39 -9.38 -0.27
CA ALA A 107 0.31 -10.30 0.87
C ALA A 107 1.69 -10.69 1.46
N ARG A 108 2.79 -10.08 1.02
CA ARG A 108 4.14 -10.31 1.55
C ARG A 108 4.63 -9.25 2.53
N SER A 109 3.85 -8.20 2.76
CA SER A 109 4.18 -7.14 3.73
C SER A 109 3.00 -6.89 4.67
N ALA A 110 3.31 -6.58 5.93
CA ALA A 110 2.32 -6.24 6.94
C ALA A 110 2.32 -4.73 7.17
N VAL A 111 1.15 -4.11 7.08
CA VAL A 111 0.94 -2.69 7.37
C VAL A 111 -0.02 -2.59 8.55
N TYR A 112 0.38 -1.85 9.56
CA TYR A 112 -0.40 -1.59 10.76
C TYR A 112 -0.57 -0.09 10.98
N ALA A 113 -1.60 0.28 11.74
CA ALA A 113 -1.75 1.59 12.35
C ALA A 113 -2.11 1.40 13.82
N ASP A 114 -1.27 1.89 14.74
CA ASP A 114 -1.41 1.70 16.20
C ASP A 114 -1.65 0.23 16.58
N GLY A 115 -0.99 -0.70 15.89
CA GLY A 115 -1.13 -2.14 16.08
C GLY A 115 -2.35 -2.78 15.41
N ILE A 116 -3.20 -2.02 14.72
CA ILE A 116 -4.37 -2.53 13.98
C ILE A 116 -3.95 -2.86 12.55
N LEU A 117 -4.24 -4.09 12.08
CA LEU A 117 -3.84 -4.55 10.75
C LEU A 117 -4.63 -3.85 9.63
N LEU A 118 -3.91 -3.13 8.76
CA LEU A 118 -4.45 -2.51 7.55
C LEU A 118 -4.20 -3.34 6.28
N SER A 119 -3.26 -4.30 6.31
CA SER A 119 -2.99 -5.18 5.17
C SER A 119 -4.20 -6.05 4.85
N ASN A 120 -4.53 -6.10 3.57
CA ASN A 120 -5.68 -6.84 3.05
C ASN A 120 -5.26 -8.26 2.61
N TYR A 121 -5.22 -9.21 3.54
CA TYR A 121 -4.86 -10.60 3.27
C TYR A 121 -6.01 -11.48 2.78
N LEU A 122 -7.05 -10.87 2.25
CA LEU A 122 -8.14 -11.57 1.54
C LEU A 122 -7.70 -12.05 0.17
N GLY A 123 -6.69 -11.41 -0.42
CA GLY A 123 -6.07 -11.75 -1.69
C GLY A 123 -4.62 -11.29 -1.78
N ASN A 124 -4.05 -11.36 -2.97
CA ASN A 124 -2.67 -10.96 -3.24
C ASN A 124 -2.61 -10.19 -4.56
N GLY A 125 -2.15 -8.93 -4.52
CA GLY A 125 -2.10 -8.07 -5.70
C GLY A 125 -3.48 -7.82 -6.29
N ILE A 126 -3.70 -8.31 -7.50
CA ILE A 126 -4.96 -8.24 -8.24
C ILE A 126 -5.44 -9.65 -8.50
N ALA A 127 -6.65 -9.97 -8.08
CA ALA A 127 -7.30 -11.23 -8.38
C ALA A 127 -8.82 -11.03 -8.48
N ASN A 128 -9.48 -11.78 -9.35
CA ASN A 128 -10.95 -11.76 -9.52
C ASN A 128 -11.52 -10.36 -9.84
N GLY A 129 -10.75 -9.51 -10.55
CA GLY A 129 -11.17 -8.12 -10.79
C GLY A 129 -11.11 -7.24 -9.54
N THR A 130 -10.63 -7.76 -8.42
CA THR A 130 -10.48 -7.07 -7.15
C THR A 130 -9.01 -6.87 -6.81
N ASN A 131 -8.70 -5.74 -6.18
CA ASN A 131 -7.35 -5.40 -5.73
C ASN A 131 -7.26 -5.51 -4.22
N PHE A 132 -6.11 -5.98 -3.74
CA PHE A 132 -5.87 -6.26 -2.33
C PHE A 132 -4.71 -5.42 -1.78
N ALA A 133 -4.73 -4.12 -2.06
CA ALA A 133 -3.84 -3.15 -1.44
C ALA A 133 -4.15 -3.00 0.07
N PRO A 134 -3.19 -2.61 0.90
CA PRO A 134 -3.47 -2.18 2.27
C PRO A 134 -4.53 -1.08 2.31
N ARG A 135 -5.30 -1.00 3.37
CA ARG A 135 -6.40 -0.03 3.51
C ARG A 135 -5.89 1.30 4.06
N TRP A 136 -5.10 1.98 3.22
CA TRP A 136 -4.47 3.27 3.52
C TRP A 136 -5.46 4.35 3.92
N GLY A 137 -6.66 4.38 3.33
CA GLY A 137 -7.69 5.39 3.58
C GLY A 137 -8.19 5.49 5.02
N LEU A 138 -7.78 4.57 5.92
CA LEU A 138 -8.07 4.64 7.35
C LEU A 138 -6.97 5.32 8.18
N VAL A 139 -5.93 5.83 7.51
CA VAL A 139 -4.93 6.72 8.10
C VAL A 139 -4.80 7.93 7.20
N THR A 140 -4.91 9.12 7.76
CA THR A 140 -4.65 10.36 7.03
C THR A 140 -3.20 10.80 7.22
N ALA A 141 -2.65 11.55 6.27
CA ALA A 141 -1.28 12.04 6.39
C ALA A 141 -1.09 12.96 7.60
N GLU A 142 -2.16 13.67 8.00
CA GLU A 142 -2.17 14.66 9.08
C GLU A 142 -2.13 14.04 10.48
N GLU A 143 -2.64 12.83 10.63
CA GLU A 143 -2.64 12.15 11.93
C GLU A 143 -1.36 11.36 12.23
N ILE A 144 -0.47 11.22 11.24
CA ILE A 144 0.79 10.48 11.41
C ILE A 144 1.72 11.24 12.35
N GLU A 145 2.12 10.60 13.43
CA GLU A 145 3.21 11.06 14.29
C GLU A 145 4.56 10.52 13.80
N ARG A 146 4.56 9.25 13.41
CA ARG A 146 5.74 8.56 12.92
C ARG A 146 5.33 7.32 12.12
N VAL A 147 6.17 6.93 11.17
CA VAL A 147 6.09 5.62 10.52
C VAL A 147 7.40 4.89 10.74
N ASP A 148 7.31 3.66 11.22
CA ASP A 148 8.45 2.77 11.39
C ASP A 148 8.36 1.60 10.40
N VAL A 149 9.48 1.18 9.86
CA VAL A 149 9.59 0.07 8.91
C VAL A 149 10.67 -0.89 9.35
N MET A 150 10.30 -2.14 9.59
CA MET A 150 11.23 -3.24 9.81
C MET A 150 11.29 -4.11 8.55
N TYR A 151 12.48 -4.30 8.02
CA TYR A 151 12.70 -5.13 6.83
C TYR A 151 12.94 -6.59 7.21
N GLY A 152 12.38 -7.50 6.40
CA GLY A 152 12.57 -8.94 6.56
C GLY A 152 11.80 -9.58 7.71
N PRO A 153 11.76 -10.92 7.76
CA PRO A 153 10.94 -11.67 8.72
C PRO A 153 11.70 -12.00 10.01
N PHE A 154 12.35 -11.03 10.64
CA PHE A 154 13.29 -11.29 11.75
C PHE A 154 12.65 -11.24 13.13
N SER A 155 11.39 -10.84 13.27
CA SER A 155 10.63 -10.91 14.53
C SER A 155 9.65 -12.08 14.57
N ALA A 156 9.61 -12.81 15.69
CA ALA A 156 8.62 -13.85 15.91
C ALA A 156 7.21 -13.30 16.18
N ALA A 157 7.10 -12.03 16.57
CA ALA A 157 5.82 -11.38 16.86
C ALA A 157 4.91 -11.22 15.64
N TYR A 158 5.48 -11.16 14.42
CA TYR A 158 4.72 -10.91 13.20
C TYR A 158 4.44 -12.18 12.39
N PRO A 159 3.29 -12.24 11.65
CA PRO A 159 2.91 -13.38 10.84
C PRO A 159 3.85 -13.59 9.65
N GLY A 160 3.76 -14.76 9.01
CA GLY A 160 4.55 -15.10 7.83
C GLY A 160 4.33 -14.17 6.61
N ASN A 161 3.22 -13.45 6.57
CA ASN A 161 2.95 -12.39 5.61
C ASN A 161 3.86 -11.15 5.74
N SER A 162 4.72 -11.09 6.76
CA SER A 162 5.72 -10.03 6.96
C SER A 162 7.09 -10.35 6.35
N ALA A 163 7.16 -11.25 5.37
CA ALA A 163 8.41 -11.65 4.72
C ALA A 163 9.16 -10.48 4.07
N GLY A 164 8.46 -9.51 3.51
CA GLY A 164 9.04 -8.32 2.88
C GLY A 164 9.35 -7.20 3.87
N ALA A 165 8.34 -6.74 4.57
CA ALA A 165 8.46 -5.68 5.59
C ALA A 165 7.26 -5.68 6.55
N VAL A 166 7.49 -5.08 7.72
CA VAL A 166 6.43 -4.59 8.61
C VAL A 166 6.48 -3.07 8.61
N VAL A 167 5.38 -2.43 8.29
CA VAL A 167 5.20 -0.97 8.34
C VAL A 167 4.20 -0.67 9.44
N ASP A 168 4.56 0.19 10.38
CA ASP A 168 3.72 0.61 11.49
C ASP A 168 3.55 2.12 11.51
N TYR A 169 2.32 2.56 11.34
CA TYR A 169 1.91 3.94 11.50
C TYR A 169 1.56 4.20 12.95
N VAL A 170 2.33 5.03 13.61
CA VAL A 170 2.00 5.57 14.93
C VAL A 170 1.22 6.86 14.69
N THR A 171 -0.04 6.89 15.09
CA THR A 171 -0.89 8.06 14.95
C THR A 171 -0.98 8.86 16.25
N ARG A 172 -1.33 10.12 16.13
CA ARG A 172 -1.32 11.09 17.24
C ARG A 172 -2.25 10.71 18.37
N MET A 173 -1.82 10.97 19.61
CA MET A 173 -2.63 10.95 20.82
C MET A 173 -2.04 11.99 21.77
N PRO A 174 -2.58 13.22 21.76
CA PRO A 174 -1.99 14.34 22.48
C PRO A 174 -2.18 14.26 23.99
N ASP A 175 -1.23 14.85 24.72
CA ASP A 175 -1.26 14.99 26.17
C ASP A 175 -1.82 16.36 26.62
N LYS A 176 -2.04 17.29 25.69
CA LYS A 176 -2.63 18.62 25.89
C LYS A 176 -3.63 18.89 24.77
N LEU A 177 -4.37 19.98 24.89
CA LEU A 177 -5.27 20.40 23.82
C LEU A 177 -4.46 20.72 22.55
N GLU A 178 -4.78 20.04 21.47
CA GLU A 178 -4.22 20.25 20.14
C GLU A 178 -5.36 20.27 19.13
N ALA A 179 -5.29 21.21 18.20
CA ALA A 179 -6.22 21.31 17.09
C ALA A 179 -5.43 21.58 15.80
N HIS A 180 -5.80 20.92 14.72
CA HIS A 180 -5.16 21.08 13.42
C HIS A 180 -6.21 21.17 12.33
N VAL A 181 -5.98 22.07 11.38
CA VAL A 181 -6.80 22.20 10.17
C VAL A 181 -5.86 22.33 8.99
N LYS A 182 -6.13 21.59 7.92
CA LYS A 182 -5.38 21.69 6.67
C LYS A 182 -6.34 21.81 5.49
N ALA A 183 -5.99 22.65 4.54
CA ALA A 183 -6.59 22.71 3.22
C ALA A 183 -5.50 22.53 2.17
N GLY A 184 -5.70 21.63 1.23
CA GLY A 184 -4.76 21.30 0.17
C GLY A 184 -5.43 21.36 -1.21
N PHE A 185 -4.66 21.71 -2.22
CA PHE A 185 -5.05 21.69 -3.61
C PHE A 185 -3.94 21.03 -4.46
N SER A 186 -4.35 20.24 -5.45
CA SER A 186 -3.44 19.63 -6.40
C SER A 186 -3.89 19.85 -7.83
N SER A 187 -2.93 19.92 -8.76
CA SER A 187 -3.21 20.13 -10.18
C SER A 187 -2.17 19.44 -11.05
N GLN A 188 -2.63 18.54 -11.91
CA GLN A 188 -1.81 17.71 -12.79
C GLN A 188 -2.17 17.99 -14.26
N PRO A 189 -1.40 18.80 -15.00
CA PRO A 189 -1.43 18.80 -16.45
C PRO A 189 -0.99 17.42 -16.96
N ASN A 190 -1.78 16.81 -17.82
CA ASN A 190 -1.48 15.50 -18.39
C ASN A 190 -1.67 15.51 -19.90
N GLU A 191 -0.71 14.91 -20.61
CA GLU A 191 -0.79 14.71 -22.05
C GLU A 191 -0.25 13.32 -22.38
N LEU A 192 -1.17 12.43 -22.78
CA LEU A 192 -0.84 11.08 -23.23
C LEU A 192 -1.81 10.63 -24.32
N TYR A 193 -1.25 10.19 -25.44
CA TYR A 193 -1.99 9.89 -26.68
C TYR A 193 -2.83 11.11 -27.13
N ARG A 194 -4.17 10.96 -27.20
CA ARG A 194 -5.06 12.08 -27.57
C ARG A 194 -5.72 12.77 -26.37
N THR A 195 -5.49 12.25 -25.15
CA THR A 195 -5.97 12.90 -23.93
C THR A 195 -5.01 14.01 -23.53
N LYS A 196 -5.51 15.27 -23.57
CA LYS A 196 -4.78 16.47 -23.09
C LYS A 196 -5.72 17.22 -22.15
N ARG A 197 -5.52 17.04 -20.84
CA ARG A 197 -6.37 17.61 -19.80
C ARG A 197 -5.57 17.95 -18.56
N ARG A 198 -6.20 18.72 -17.67
CA ARG A 198 -5.73 19.00 -16.33
C ARG A 198 -6.62 18.25 -15.34
N PHE A 199 -6.01 17.48 -14.44
CA PHE A 199 -6.68 16.74 -13.38
C PHE A 199 -6.41 17.44 -12.06
N ASN A 200 -7.46 17.82 -11.36
CA ASN A 200 -7.37 18.60 -10.13
C ASN A 200 -7.90 17.78 -8.96
N GLY A 201 -7.43 18.11 -7.78
CA GLY A 201 -7.93 17.59 -6.52
C GLY A 201 -7.85 18.63 -5.41
N TRP A 202 -8.66 18.46 -4.40
CA TRP A 202 -8.57 19.22 -3.16
C TRP A 202 -8.77 18.29 -1.97
N GLN A 203 -8.22 18.69 -0.83
CA GLN A 203 -8.30 17.96 0.41
C GLN A 203 -8.49 18.94 1.55
N THR A 204 -9.35 18.58 2.51
CA THR A 204 -9.48 19.27 3.78
C THR A 204 -9.46 18.27 4.91
N SER A 205 -8.75 18.61 5.99
CA SER A 205 -8.74 17.83 7.22
C SER A 205 -8.88 18.73 8.44
N ALA A 206 -9.46 18.19 9.48
CA ALA A 206 -9.51 18.82 10.79
C ALA A 206 -9.37 17.77 11.86
N SER A 207 -8.56 18.05 12.87
CA SER A 207 -8.41 17.15 14.00
C SER A 207 -8.33 17.93 15.31
N LEU A 208 -8.78 17.28 16.37
CA LEU A 208 -8.83 17.82 17.72
C LEU A 208 -8.59 16.72 18.73
N GLY A 209 -7.79 17.00 19.73
CA GLY A 209 -7.55 16.04 20.80
C GLY A 209 -7.02 16.68 22.05
N SER A 210 -7.10 15.96 23.15
CA SER A 210 -6.65 16.41 24.46
C SER A 210 -6.51 15.26 25.44
N ARG A 211 -5.89 15.55 26.57
CA ARG A 211 -5.94 14.74 27.77
C ARG A 211 -6.58 15.52 28.91
N SER A 212 -7.50 14.88 29.62
CA SER A 212 -8.13 15.43 30.83
C SER A 212 -8.18 14.34 31.90
N GLY A 213 -7.36 14.50 32.95
CA GLY A 213 -7.15 13.47 33.96
C GLY A 213 -6.61 12.18 33.34
N ASP A 214 -7.34 11.08 33.56
CA ASP A 214 -6.96 9.75 33.06
C ASP A 214 -7.45 9.46 31.63
N TRP A 215 -8.23 10.36 31.04
CA TRP A 215 -8.76 10.25 29.71
C TRP A 215 -7.91 10.98 28.68
N SER A 216 -7.55 10.31 27.60
CA SER A 216 -6.99 10.91 26.37
C SER A 216 -7.92 10.61 25.21
N TRP A 217 -8.11 11.58 24.32
CA TRP A 217 -8.96 11.42 23.16
C TRP A 217 -8.42 12.17 21.95
N TRP A 218 -8.76 11.68 20.76
CA TRP A 218 -8.42 12.27 19.49
C TRP A 218 -9.53 12.03 18.49
N ILE A 219 -9.90 13.08 17.74
CA ILE A 219 -10.86 13.02 16.63
C ILE A 219 -10.15 13.58 15.40
N ASP A 220 -10.26 12.88 14.29
CA ASP A 220 -9.78 13.33 12.98
C ASP A 220 -10.87 13.15 11.93
N VAL A 221 -11.01 14.13 11.04
CA VAL A 221 -11.90 14.08 9.88
C VAL A 221 -11.15 14.59 8.65
N ASN A 222 -11.34 13.90 7.53
CA ASN A 222 -10.69 14.26 6.26
C ASN A 222 -11.67 14.06 5.11
N ARG A 223 -11.59 14.96 4.14
CA ARG A 223 -12.27 14.81 2.85
C ARG A 223 -11.29 15.07 1.71
N THR A 224 -11.27 14.16 0.74
CA THR A 224 -10.50 14.26 -0.51
C THR A 224 -11.46 14.16 -1.70
N ASP A 225 -11.43 15.11 -2.63
CA ASP A 225 -12.08 15.02 -3.95
C ASP A 225 -10.99 15.16 -5.01
N SER A 226 -10.77 14.14 -5.80
CA SER A 226 -9.67 14.09 -6.76
C SER A 226 -10.13 13.56 -8.11
N GLN A 227 -9.42 13.98 -9.16
CA GLN A 227 -9.52 13.47 -10.50
C GLN A 227 -8.19 12.83 -10.90
N GLY A 228 -8.24 11.59 -11.38
CA GLY A 228 -7.08 10.85 -11.89
C GLY A 228 -6.98 10.88 -13.40
N GLN A 229 -5.75 10.87 -13.91
CA GLN A 229 -5.48 10.68 -15.35
C GLN A 229 -5.99 9.32 -15.82
N PRO A 230 -6.14 9.11 -17.16
CA PRO A 230 -6.49 7.80 -17.70
C PRO A 230 -5.53 6.71 -17.22
N LEU A 231 -6.06 5.62 -16.70
CA LEU A 231 -5.28 4.47 -16.22
C LEU A 231 -5.27 3.33 -17.22
N THR A 232 -6.33 3.16 -17.99
CA THR A 232 -6.47 2.08 -18.98
C THR A 232 -6.69 2.65 -20.38
N PHE A 233 -6.42 1.82 -21.39
CA PHE A 233 -6.65 2.20 -22.78
C PHE A 233 -7.32 1.05 -23.51
N THR A 234 -8.34 1.40 -24.31
CA THR A 234 -8.92 0.47 -25.28
C THR A 234 -7.92 0.29 -26.42
N THR A 235 -7.57 -0.94 -26.72
CA THR A 235 -6.56 -1.27 -27.74
C THR A 235 -7.07 -2.33 -28.70
N ALA A 236 -6.51 -2.35 -29.91
CA ALA A 236 -6.72 -3.42 -30.88
C ALA A 236 -5.39 -3.80 -31.55
N THR A 237 -5.09 -5.09 -31.61
CA THR A 237 -3.90 -5.59 -32.33
C THR A 237 -4.20 -5.68 -33.82
N LEU A 238 -3.22 -5.42 -34.66
CA LEU A 238 -3.39 -5.54 -36.12
C LEU A 238 -3.65 -7.01 -36.55
N ALA A 239 -3.17 -7.98 -35.78
CA ALA A 239 -3.45 -9.40 -36.02
C ALA A 239 -4.91 -9.78 -35.85
N SER A 240 -5.68 -9.00 -35.04
CA SER A 240 -7.12 -9.22 -34.83
C SER A 240 -8.00 -8.56 -35.88
N THR A 241 -7.46 -8.06 -37.00
CA THR A 241 -8.15 -7.27 -37.99
C THR A 241 -8.25 -7.98 -39.32
N VAL A 242 -9.30 -7.67 -40.07
CA VAL A 242 -9.50 -8.17 -41.46
C VAL A 242 -9.24 -7.03 -42.44
N ALA A 243 -8.38 -7.25 -43.43
CA ALA A 243 -8.12 -6.27 -44.48
C ALA A 243 -9.33 -6.17 -45.43
N GLY A 244 -9.68 -4.96 -45.86
CA GLY A 244 -10.80 -4.69 -46.79
C GLY A 244 -12.19 -4.93 -46.21
N GLY A 245 -12.32 -5.06 -44.91
CA GLY A 245 -13.58 -5.42 -44.27
C GLY A 245 -14.62 -4.29 -44.20
N ALA A 246 -15.85 -4.69 -43.95
CA ALA A 246 -16.98 -3.79 -43.69
C ALA A 246 -16.84 -3.14 -42.31
N GLY A 247 -17.55 -2.06 -42.06
CA GLY A 247 -17.62 -1.35 -40.80
C GLY A 247 -17.73 0.16 -41.01
N THR A 248 -18.17 0.87 -40.00
CA THR A 248 -18.22 2.34 -40.00
C THR A 248 -16.80 2.91 -40.15
N PRO A 249 -16.49 3.69 -41.19
CA PRO A 249 -15.20 4.38 -41.26
C PRO A 249 -15.01 5.31 -40.09
N VAL A 250 -13.90 5.13 -39.37
CA VAL A 250 -13.56 5.96 -38.18
C VAL A 250 -12.11 6.44 -38.22
N PHE A 251 -11.89 7.59 -37.59
CA PHE A 251 -10.61 8.27 -37.50
C PHE A 251 -10.22 8.48 -36.02
N GLY A 252 -8.94 8.69 -35.76
CA GLY A 252 -8.48 9.09 -34.43
C GLY A 252 -7.76 8.00 -33.64
N ALA A 253 -7.70 6.76 -34.13
CA ALA A 253 -6.83 5.74 -33.54
C ALA A 253 -5.35 6.20 -33.53
N VAL A 254 -4.64 5.87 -32.44
CA VAL A 254 -3.21 6.20 -32.31
C VAL A 254 -2.38 4.91 -32.49
N PRO A 255 -1.53 4.86 -33.53
CA PRO A 255 -0.66 3.71 -33.74
C PRO A 255 0.43 3.64 -32.65
N GLY A 256 0.82 2.42 -32.28
CA GLY A 256 1.86 2.17 -31.30
C GLY A 256 2.32 0.73 -31.32
N LEU A 257 3.20 0.40 -30.35
CA LEU A 257 3.66 -0.95 -30.10
C LEU A 257 3.19 -1.41 -28.72
N ASN A 258 2.77 -2.65 -28.61
CA ASN A 258 2.42 -3.26 -27.34
C ASN A 258 3.69 -3.69 -26.54
N THR A 259 3.50 -4.34 -25.40
CA THR A 259 4.60 -4.78 -24.54
C THR A 259 5.54 -5.80 -25.19
N THR A 260 5.12 -6.51 -26.23
CA THR A 260 5.95 -7.46 -27.00
C THR A 260 6.49 -6.87 -28.30
N ASN A 261 6.40 -5.54 -28.49
CA ASN A 261 6.73 -4.80 -29.73
C ASN A 261 5.86 -5.17 -30.93
N ALA A 262 4.71 -5.80 -30.73
CA ALA A 262 3.77 -6.04 -31.81
C ALA A 262 2.94 -4.74 -32.08
N PRO A 263 2.70 -4.42 -33.37
CA PRO A 263 1.88 -3.26 -33.73
C PRO A 263 0.45 -3.37 -33.21
N TRP A 264 -0.05 -2.30 -32.63
CA TRP A 264 -1.43 -2.16 -32.20
C TRP A 264 -1.93 -0.73 -32.38
N LEU A 265 -3.21 -0.54 -32.11
CA LEU A 265 -3.87 0.76 -32.12
C LEU A 265 -4.41 1.07 -30.72
N ILE A 266 -4.23 2.28 -30.25
CA ILE A 266 -4.90 2.84 -29.07
C ILE A 266 -6.15 3.54 -29.57
N LEU A 267 -7.32 3.09 -29.10
CA LEU A 267 -8.62 3.51 -29.59
C LEU A 267 -9.33 4.49 -28.65
N GLY A 268 -8.89 4.56 -27.40
CA GLY A 268 -9.43 5.48 -26.42
C GLY A 268 -8.82 5.31 -25.04
N ALA A 269 -9.14 6.23 -24.16
CA ALA A 269 -8.73 6.26 -22.75
C ALA A 269 -9.87 5.75 -21.86
N GLY A 270 -9.51 5.02 -20.80
CA GLY A 270 -10.48 4.49 -19.85
C GLY A 270 -10.03 4.68 -18.41
N THR A 271 -10.94 4.38 -17.49
CA THR A 271 -10.69 4.43 -16.05
C THR A 271 -10.11 5.78 -15.61
N GLN A 272 -10.75 6.87 -16.06
CA GLN A 272 -10.48 8.22 -15.55
C GLN A 272 -11.33 8.39 -14.30
N TYR A 273 -10.72 8.16 -13.14
CA TYR A 273 -11.44 8.23 -11.86
C TYR A 273 -11.68 9.66 -11.42
N ARG A 274 -12.93 9.95 -11.03
CA ARG A 274 -13.23 10.95 -10.02
C ARG A 274 -13.54 10.22 -8.73
N THR A 275 -12.86 10.59 -7.65
CA THR A 275 -12.93 9.92 -6.35
C THR A 275 -13.23 10.93 -5.27
N VAL A 276 -14.29 10.70 -4.50
CA VAL A 276 -14.62 11.48 -3.30
C VAL A 276 -14.53 10.53 -2.12
N GLN A 277 -13.60 10.81 -1.20
CA GLN A 277 -13.40 10.02 0.00
C GLN A 277 -13.64 10.87 1.24
N ASP A 278 -14.35 10.30 2.20
CA ASP A 278 -14.53 10.84 3.53
C ASP A 278 -13.91 9.87 4.55
N HIS A 279 -13.24 10.41 5.52
CA HIS A 279 -12.64 9.68 6.62
C HIS A 279 -13.03 10.34 7.94
N ALA A 280 -13.32 9.52 8.96
CA ALA A 280 -13.43 9.95 10.33
C ALA A 280 -12.80 8.92 11.26
N LYS A 281 -12.07 9.39 12.26
CA LYS A 281 -11.45 8.54 13.28
C LYS A 281 -11.71 9.11 14.67
N LEU A 282 -12.02 8.22 15.61
CA LEU A 282 -12.08 8.49 17.03
C LEU A 282 -11.10 7.58 17.75
N LYS A 283 -10.22 8.15 18.56
CA LYS A 283 -9.36 7.41 19.48
C LYS A 283 -9.69 7.81 20.90
N LEU A 284 -9.86 6.84 21.76
CA LEU A 284 -10.08 7.01 23.20
C LEU A 284 -9.05 6.18 23.95
N ALA A 285 -8.50 6.71 25.02
CA ALA A 285 -7.67 5.95 25.93
C ALA A 285 -7.96 6.36 27.37
N TYR A 286 -7.94 5.37 28.24
CA TYR A 286 -8.18 5.54 29.68
C TYR A 286 -7.06 4.87 30.47
N ASP A 287 -6.41 5.66 31.29
CA ASP A 287 -5.37 5.17 32.22
C ASP A 287 -6.06 4.63 33.47
N ILE A 288 -6.31 3.29 33.48
CA ILE A 288 -6.96 2.57 34.59
C ILE A 288 -6.10 2.71 35.87
N SER A 289 -4.79 2.76 35.67
CA SER A 289 -3.77 3.07 36.69
C SER A 289 -2.55 3.71 36.00
N PRO A 290 -1.57 4.24 36.72
CA PRO A 290 -0.33 4.74 36.12
C PRO A 290 0.42 3.74 35.23
N THR A 291 0.13 2.46 35.39
CA THR A 291 0.82 1.38 34.67
C THR A 291 -0.12 0.51 33.82
N LEU A 292 -1.41 0.85 33.72
CA LEU A 292 -2.40 0.06 32.97
C LEU A 292 -3.30 0.98 32.15
N ARG A 293 -3.27 0.83 30.82
CA ARG A 293 -4.03 1.66 29.89
C ARG A 293 -4.92 0.81 29.00
N ALA A 294 -6.19 1.21 28.89
CA ALA A 294 -7.12 0.73 27.89
C ALA A 294 -7.23 1.75 26.76
N SER A 295 -7.34 1.29 25.51
CA SER A 295 -7.54 2.16 24.36
C SER A 295 -8.53 1.55 23.36
N TYR A 296 -9.30 2.43 22.74
CA TYR A 296 -10.25 2.11 21.68
C TYR A 296 -10.06 3.04 20.50
N THR A 297 -10.06 2.49 19.30
CA THR A 297 -10.00 3.22 18.03
C THR A 297 -11.18 2.82 17.16
N LEU A 298 -11.92 3.81 16.67
CA LEU A 298 -12.94 3.66 15.63
C LEU A 298 -12.51 4.45 14.42
N GLY A 299 -12.38 3.77 13.27
CA GLY A 299 -12.18 4.39 11.97
C GLY A 299 -13.40 4.15 11.08
N TRP A 300 -13.83 5.18 10.38
CA TRP A 300 -14.83 5.13 9.33
C TRP A 300 -14.25 5.73 8.06
N TRP A 301 -14.45 5.04 6.95
CA TRP A 301 -14.03 5.50 5.63
C TRP A 301 -15.12 5.23 4.62
N GLN A 302 -15.37 6.22 3.77
CA GLN A 302 -16.33 6.13 2.67
C GLN A 302 -15.66 6.56 1.37
N ASN A 303 -16.03 5.89 0.28
CA ASN A 303 -15.61 6.25 -1.07
C ASN A 303 -16.79 6.30 -2.03
N ALA A 304 -16.82 7.33 -2.85
CA ALA A 304 -17.68 7.45 -4.01
C ALA A 304 -16.80 7.71 -5.23
N GLY A 305 -16.66 6.71 -6.10
CA GLY A 305 -15.83 6.75 -7.30
C GLY A 305 -16.65 6.63 -8.57
N SER A 306 -16.21 7.29 -9.64
CA SER A 306 -16.72 7.13 -11.00
C SER A 306 -15.54 7.02 -11.97
N GLY A 307 -15.41 5.89 -12.66
CA GLY A 307 -14.37 5.63 -13.64
C GLY A 307 -14.93 5.70 -15.05
N GLN A 308 -14.63 6.77 -15.79
CA GLN A 308 -15.17 7.03 -17.12
C GLN A 308 -14.19 6.70 -18.24
N SER A 309 -14.71 6.47 -19.45
CA SER A 309 -13.94 6.24 -20.66
C SER A 309 -14.26 7.27 -21.73
N GLU A 310 -13.27 7.52 -22.59
CA GLU A 310 -13.29 8.43 -23.72
C GLU A 310 -12.85 7.68 -24.98
N SER A 311 -13.68 7.69 -26.03
CA SER A 311 -13.29 7.18 -27.35
C SER A 311 -12.46 8.22 -28.10
N TYR A 312 -11.33 7.79 -28.66
CA TYR A 312 -10.58 8.60 -29.64
C TYR A 312 -11.15 8.48 -31.05
N LEU A 313 -11.98 7.45 -31.28
CA LEU A 313 -12.56 7.19 -32.57
C LEU A 313 -13.76 8.10 -32.84
N VAL A 314 -13.74 8.75 -33.98
CA VAL A 314 -14.84 9.56 -34.48
C VAL A 314 -15.24 9.10 -35.88
N ASP A 315 -16.55 9.15 -36.20
CA ASP A 315 -17.08 8.91 -37.55
C ASP A 315 -16.83 10.12 -38.48
N ALA A 316 -17.30 10.03 -39.69
CA ALA A 316 -17.20 11.09 -40.71
C ALA A 316 -17.93 12.39 -40.30
N ARG A 317 -18.82 12.35 -39.30
CA ARG A 317 -19.56 13.52 -38.79
C ARG A 317 -18.90 14.08 -37.53
N GLY A 318 -17.74 13.51 -37.10
CA GLY A 318 -17.07 13.89 -35.90
C GLY A 318 -17.71 13.33 -34.60
N GLN A 319 -18.66 12.41 -34.70
CA GLN A 319 -19.30 11.81 -33.52
C GLN A 319 -18.45 10.67 -32.96
N PRO A 320 -18.30 10.58 -31.63
CA PRO A 320 -17.51 9.50 -31.02
C PRO A 320 -18.16 8.14 -31.21
N VAL A 321 -17.34 7.13 -31.55
CA VAL A 321 -17.79 5.75 -31.78
C VAL A 321 -17.26 4.87 -30.64
N TYR A 322 -18.18 4.13 -29.99
CA TYR A 322 -17.86 3.34 -28.79
C TYR A 322 -18.07 1.82 -28.98
N SER A 323 -18.79 1.38 -30.00
CA SER A 323 -19.10 -0.04 -30.19
C SER A 323 -19.44 -0.36 -31.64
N GLY A 324 -19.52 -1.67 -31.95
CA GLY A 324 -19.92 -2.19 -33.25
C GLY A 324 -18.77 -2.36 -34.24
N PRO A 325 -19.06 -2.74 -35.49
CA PRO A 325 -18.05 -2.92 -36.51
C PRO A 325 -17.57 -1.56 -37.02
N VAL A 326 -16.25 -1.36 -36.98
CA VAL A 326 -15.57 -0.15 -37.45
C VAL A 326 -14.47 -0.48 -38.45
N ASN A 327 -14.20 0.46 -39.34
CA ASN A 327 -13.11 0.39 -40.30
C ASN A 327 -12.06 1.49 -39.95
N ILE A 328 -10.83 1.10 -39.65
CA ILE A 328 -9.72 1.98 -39.35
C ILE A 328 -8.64 1.78 -40.41
N GLY A 329 -8.47 2.76 -41.30
CA GLY A 329 -7.42 2.71 -42.34
C GLY A 329 -7.52 1.52 -43.27
N GLY A 330 -8.75 1.11 -43.65
CA GLY A 330 -9.00 -0.04 -44.55
C GLY A 330 -9.01 -1.39 -43.83
N ARG A 331 -8.98 -1.45 -42.51
CA ARG A 331 -9.04 -2.70 -41.72
C ARG A 331 -10.27 -2.70 -40.82
N SER A 332 -10.96 -3.82 -40.75
CA SER A 332 -12.16 -3.99 -39.93
C SER A 332 -11.83 -4.45 -38.54
N PHE A 333 -12.51 -3.90 -37.54
CA PHE A 333 -12.49 -4.26 -36.14
C PHE A 333 -13.92 -4.36 -35.62
N THR A 334 -14.15 -5.19 -34.61
CA THR A 334 -15.40 -5.18 -33.85
C THR A 334 -15.14 -4.68 -32.43
N LEU A 335 -15.71 -3.55 -32.11
CA LEU A 335 -15.68 -3.00 -30.74
C LEU A 335 -16.81 -3.63 -29.93
N ALA A 336 -16.45 -4.35 -28.87
CA ALA A 336 -17.44 -4.88 -27.94
C ALA A 336 -18.20 -3.73 -27.23
N PRO A 337 -19.45 -3.92 -26.83
CA PRO A 337 -20.21 -2.90 -26.08
C PRO A 337 -19.51 -2.41 -24.80
N THR A 338 -18.66 -3.26 -24.22
CA THR A 338 -17.89 -2.98 -23.02
C THR A 338 -16.44 -2.54 -23.29
N ALA A 339 -16.09 -2.23 -24.55
CA ALA A 339 -14.74 -1.79 -24.93
C ALA A 339 -14.32 -0.49 -24.23
N PHE A 340 -15.28 0.36 -23.90
CA PHE A 340 -15.07 1.62 -23.17
C PHE A 340 -15.82 1.54 -21.84
N PRO A 341 -15.19 0.98 -20.80
CA PRO A 341 -15.86 0.72 -19.52
C PRO A 341 -16.24 2.00 -18.80
N TRP A 342 -17.37 1.95 -18.10
CA TRP A 342 -17.76 2.92 -17.10
C TRP A 342 -18.04 2.19 -15.80
N THR A 343 -17.56 2.72 -14.66
CA THR A 343 -17.80 2.15 -13.34
C THR A 343 -18.28 3.20 -12.36
N GLU A 344 -19.17 2.79 -11.47
CA GLU A 344 -19.58 3.57 -10.31
C GLU A 344 -19.27 2.75 -9.06
N ASP A 345 -18.39 3.28 -8.20
CA ASP A 345 -17.92 2.62 -6.99
C ASP A 345 -18.53 3.28 -5.75
N ARG A 346 -18.99 2.48 -4.80
CA ARG A 346 -19.47 2.92 -3.49
C ARG A 346 -18.95 1.99 -2.42
N ALA A 347 -18.15 2.52 -1.50
CA ALA A 347 -17.64 1.77 -0.38
C ALA A 347 -17.91 2.50 0.95
N THR A 348 -18.14 1.73 2.01
CA THR A 348 -18.17 2.20 3.40
C THR A 348 -17.55 1.12 4.25
N HIS A 349 -16.41 1.41 4.86
CA HIS A 349 -15.66 0.49 5.69
C HIS A 349 -15.52 1.02 7.10
N PHE A 350 -15.46 0.09 8.06
CA PHE A 350 -15.22 0.37 9.47
C PHE A 350 -13.97 -0.37 9.95
N MET A 351 -13.25 0.27 10.84
CA MET A 351 -12.12 -0.29 11.56
C MET A 351 -12.36 -0.09 13.06
N HIS A 352 -12.24 -1.18 13.82
CA HIS A 352 -12.30 -1.14 15.27
C HIS A 352 -11.00 -1.72 15.83
N GLY A 353 -10.45 -1.08 16.83
CA GLY A 353 -9.32 -1.60 17.59
C GLY A 353 -9.55 -1.38 19.07
N LEU A 354 -9.31 -2.42 19.86
CA LEU A 354 -9.36 -2.39 21.31
C LEU A 354 -8.05 -2.97 21.85
N SER A 355 -7.44 -2.31 22.81
CA SER A 355 -6.30 -2.86 23.51
C SER A 355 -6.32 -2.50 24.99
N VAL A 356 -5.80 -3.42 25.81
CA VAL A 356 -5.45 -3.17 27.21
C VAL A 356 -4.03 -3.62 27.39
N LYS A 357 -3.17 -2.70 27.86
CA LYS A 357 -1.75 -2.98 28.06
C LYS A 357 -1.23 -2.44 29.36
N SER A 358 -0.33 -3.20 29.96
CA SER A 358 0.46 -2.75 31.09
C SER A 358 1.76 -2.08 30.62
N ASN A 359 2.29 -1.17 31.42
CA ASN A 359 3.60 -0.54 31.27
C ASN A 359 4.17 -0.31 32.66
N THR A 360 4.46 -1.38 33.36
CA THR A 360 4.97 -1.35 34.73
C THR A 360 6.45 -0.98 34.76
N GLN A 361 7.13 -1.16 33.63
CA GLN A 361 8.60 -1.11 33.55
C GLN A 361 9.29 -2.03 34.58
N GLY A 362 8.56 -3.04 35.05
CA GLY A 362 9.03 -4.03 36.01
C GLY A 362 9.40 -5.36 35.34
N ALA A 363 9.32 -6.43 36.12
CA ALA A 363 9.64 -7.78 35.67
C ALA A 363 8.70 -8.30 34.56
N PHE A 364 7.43 -7.83 34.53
CA PHE A 364 6.43 -8.35 33.59
C PHE A 364 5.48 -7.26 33.10
N ASP A 365 5.30 -7.22 31.77
CA ASP A 365 4.27 -6.45 31.10
C ASP A 365 3.48 -7.31 30.15
N TRP A 366 2.24 -6.91 29.86
CA TRP A 366 1.34 -7.65 28.99
C TRP A 366 0.45 -6.74 28.17
N GLU A 367 -0.06 -7.27 27.06
CA GLU A 367 -1.06 -6.60 26.23
C GLU A 367 -2.05 -7.64 25.68
N VAL A 368 -3.33 -7.27 25.69
CA VAL A 368 -4.39 -7.96 24.96
C VAL A 368 -5.00 -6.97 23.98
N ALA A 369 -5.05 -7.37 22.71
CA ALA A 369 -5.56 -6.52 21.63
C ALA A 369 -6.51 -7.29 20.74
N ALA A 370 -7.56 -6.62 20.29
CA ALA A 370 -8.52 -7.11 19.30
C ALA A 370 -8.76 -6.07 18.23
N SER A 371 -8.91 -6.49 16.98
CA SER A 371 -9.32 -5.60 15.90
C SER A 371 -10.34 -6.25 14.96
N LEU A 372 -11.14 -5.40 14.33
CA LEU A 372 -12.11 -5.76 13.30
C LEU A 372 -12.00 -4.76 12.17
N TYR A 373 -11.96 -5.27 10.95
CA TYR A 373 -12.12 -4.50 9.73
C TYR A 373 -13.31 -5.06 8.95
N ASP A 374 -14.29 -4.22 8.63
CA ASP A 374 -15.54 -4.64 8.02
C ASP A 374 -15.87 -3.78 6.78
N TYR A 375 -16.26 -4.48 5.69
CA TYR A 375 -16.85 -3.90 4.51
C TYR A 375 -18.37 -3.84 4.70
N ALA A 376 -18.85 -2.82 5.39
CA ALA A 376 -20.29 -2.62 5.55
C ALA A 376 -20.99 -2.43 4.19
N ARG A 377 -20.27 -1.84 3.25
CA ARG A 377 -20.63 -1.72 1.83
C ARG A 377 -19.35 -1.67 1.00
N ASP A 378 -19.32 -2.42 -0.10
CA ASP A 378 -18.30 -2.26 -1.15
C ASP A 378 -18.89 -2.77 -2.46
N THR A 379 -19.31 -1.84 -3.31
CA THR A 379 -20.06 -2.14 -4.53
C THR A 379 -19.45 -1.43 -5.73
N GLN A 380 -19.40 -2.14 -6.85
CA GLN A 380 -19.06 -1.58 -8.16
C GLN A 380 -20.17 -1.89 -9.14
N ARG A 381 -20.68 -0.89 -9.85
CA ARG A 381 -21.67 -0.99 -10.90
C ARG A 381 -21.06 -0.68 -12.26
N SER A 382 -21.47 -1.39 -13.29
CA SER A 382 -20.97 -1.19 -14.66
C SER A 382 -22.07 -1.49 -15.66
N PRO A 383 -22.23 -0.67 -16.73
CA PRO A 383 -23.16 -0.98 -17.83
C PRO A 383 -22.66 -2.16 -18.66
N THR A 384 -23.59 -2.90 -19.23
CA THR A 384 -23.35 -3.90 -20.29
C THR A 384 -23.72 -3.38 -21.66
N VAL A 385 -24.38 -2.24 -21.70
CA VAL A 385 -24.69 -1.48 -22.96
C VAL A 385 -23.55 -0.50 -23.23
N ALA A 386 -23.34 -0.19 -24.49
CA ALA A 386 -22.27 0.72 -24.91
C ALA A 386 -22.62 2.19 -24.66
N LEU A 387 -21.60 3.04 -24.53
CA LEU A 387 -21.75 4.49 -24.67
C LEU A 387 -22.18 4.83 -26.11
N PRO A 388 -22.98 5.90 -26.34
CA PRO A 388 -23.49 6.84 -25.34
C PRO A 388 -24.72 6.36 -24.58
N LEU A 389 -25.36 5.21 -25.00
CA LEU A 389 -26.59 4.71 -24.37
C LEU A 389 -26.40 4.43 -22.87
N ALA A 390 -25.25 3.90 -22.44
CA ALA A 390 -24.93 3.70 -21.05
C ALA A 390 -25.05 4.99 -20.20
N ALA A 391 -24.86 6.15 -20.80
CA ALA A 391 -25.04 7.45 -20.13
C ALA A 391 -26.52 7.78 -19.87
N LEU A 392 -27.44 7.13 -20.54
CA LEU A 392 -28.90 7.28 -20.36
C LEU A 392 -29.46 6.21 -19.41
N GLY A 393 -28.65 5.18 -19.03
CA GLY A 393 -29.06 4.05 -18.21
C GLY A 393 -28.96 2.72 -18.96
N GLY A 394 -29.86 1.79 -18.65
CA GLY A 394 -29.94 0.49 -19.30
C GLY A 394 -29.30 -0.64 -18.51
N ALA A 395 -29.14 -1.80 -19.17
CA ALA A 395 -28.66 -3.02 -18.53
C ALA A 395 -27.23 -2.89 -18.01
N GLY A 396 -26.95 -3.58 -16.91
CA GLY A 396 -25.63 -3.61 -16.32
C GLY A 396 -25.44 -4.67 -15.25
N THR A 397 -24.32 -4.60 -14.56
CA THR A 397 -23.95 -5.52 -13.49
C THR A 397 -23.61 -4.75 -12.22
N LEU A 398 -23.88 -5.42 -11.08
CA LEU A 398 -23.46 -5.04 -9.75
C LEU A 398 -22.50 -6.09 -9.23
N GLN A 399 -21.29 -5.70 -8.86
CA GLN A 399 -20.40 -6.49 -8.02
C GLN A 399 -20.51 -5.99 -6.58
N ASP A 400 -20.75 -6.89 -5.64
CA ASP A 400 -20.92 -6.59 -4.23
C ASP A 400 -19.93 -7.42 -3.40
N GLN A 401 -19.20 -6.76 -2.53
CA GLN A 401 -18.25 -7.33 -1.58
C GLN A 401 -18.67 -7.07 -0.11
N GLY A 402 -19.90 -6.63 0.12
CA GLY A 402 -20.43 -6.43 1.46
C GLY A 402 -20.31 -7.69 2.33
N GLY A 403 -19.96 -7.51 3.61
CA GLY A 403 -19.72 -8.61 4.56
C GLY A 403 -18.35 -9.32 4.38
N THR A 404 -17.48 -8.78 3.55
CA THR A 404 -16.04 -9.08 3.51
C THR A 404 -15.33 -8.40 4.67
N GLY A 405 -14.25 -8.99 5.21
CA GLY A 405 -13.50 -8.37 6.28
C GLY A 405 -12.57 -9.31 7.00
N TRP A 406 -11.94 -8.82 8.06
CA TRP A 406 -11.06 -9.62 8.93
C TRP A 406 -11.13 -9.17 10.37
N ASN A 407 -10.73 -10.07 11.27
CA ASN A 407 -10.55 -9.75 12.67
C ASN A 407 -9.27 -10.41 13.21
N THR A 408 -8.65 -9.73 14.17
CA THR A 408 -7.47 -10.21 14.88
C THR A 408 -7.74 -10.21 16.37
N LEU A 409 -7.17 -11.18 17.07
CA LEU A 409 -7.12 -11.24 18.53
C LEU A 409 -5.73 -11.69 18.93
N ALA A 410 -5.06 -10.93 19.78
CA ALA A 410 -3.72 -11.24 20.26
C ALA A 410 -3.59 -10.99 21.75
N ALA A 411 -2.81 -11.84 22.40
CA ALA A 411 -2.30 -11.61 23.74
C ALA A 411 -0.77 -11.78 23.70
N LYS A 412 -0.05 -10.86 24.29
CA LYS A 412 1.41 -10.89 24.38
C LYS A 412 1.88 -10.50 25.78
N GLY A 413 3.04 -11.04 26.16
CA GLY A 413 3.73 -10.73 27.41
C GLY A 413 5.18 -10.40 27.13
N THR A 414 5.74 -9.51 27.92
CA THR A 414 7.17 -9.22 28.00
C THR A 414 7.66 -9.52 29.39
N TRP A 415 8.57 -10.49 29.52
CA TRP A 415 9.16 -10.92 30.77
C TRP A 415 10.63 -10.51 30.84
N ARG A 416 11.01 -9.84 31.92
CA ARG A 416 12.36 -9.35 32.22
C ARG A 416 12.83 -9.99 33.51
N PRO A 417 13.42 -11.22 33.48
CA PRO A 417 13.76 -11.99 34.69
C PRO A 417 14.74 -11.28 35.63
N GLN A 418 15.57 -10.38 35.13
CA GLN A 418 16.50 -9.57 35.92
C GLN A 418 16.09 -8.09 36.03
N GLY A 419 14.82 -7.76 35.73
CA GLY A 419 14.31 -6.39 35.72
C GLY A 419 14.72 -5.59 34.46
N VAL A 420 14.43 -4.30 34.48
CA VAL A 420 14.79 -3.36 33.38
C VAL A 420 16.32 -3.25 33.32
N GLY A 421 16.89 -3.40 32.13
CA GLY A 421 18.36 -3.41 31.93
C GLY A 421 19.03 -4.75 32.20
N GLY A 422 18.28 -5.79 32.58
CA GLY A 422 18.77 -7.15 32.68
C GLY A 422 19.22 -7.77 31.36
N ALA A 423 19.94 -8.89 31.45
CA ALA A 423 20.51 -9.55 30.29
C ALA A 423 19.45 -10.11 29.32
N HIS A 424 18.27 -10.47 29.81
CA HIS A 424 17.21 -11.10 29.07
C HIS A 424 15.93 -10.25 28.99
N VAL A 425 15.35 -10.17 27.81
CA VAL A 425 13.99 -9.67 27.58
C VAL A 425 13.25 -10.72 26.73
N VAL A 426 12.34 -11.43 27.34
CA VAL A 426 11.57 -12.50 26.70
C VAL A 426 10.21 -11.98 26.34
N ASP A 427 9.94 -11.87 25.04
CA ASP A 427 8.61 -11.57 24.50
C ASP A 427 7.95 -12.86 24.04
N PHE A 428 6.66 -13.02 24.30
CA PHE A 428 5.88 -14.17 23.86
C PHE A 428 4.41 -13.79 23.64
N GLY A 429 3.72 -14.58 22.86
CA GLY A 429 2.32 -14.31 22.62
C GLY A 429 1.59 -15.39 21.84
N VAL A 430 0.29 -15.23 21.82
CA VAL A 430 -0.65 -16.03 21.04
C VAL A 430 -1.54 -15.12 20.20
N GLY A 431 -1.99 -15.60 19.06
CA GLY A 431 -2.84 -14.83 18.18
C GLY A 431 -3.81 -15.68 17.38
N ARG A 432 -4.89 -15.03 16.96
CA ARG A 432 -5.88 -15.57 16.03
C ARG A 432 -6.26 -14.50 15.02
N ASP A 433 -6.03 -14.79 13.75
CA ASP A 433 -6.45 -13.95 12.62
C ASP A 433 -7.48 -14.70 11.79
N THR A 434 -8.56 -14.04 11.40
CA THR A 434 -9.61 -14.62 10.57
C THR A 434 -9.96 -13.67 9.44
N TYR A 435 -10.04 -14.21 8.22
CA TYR A 435 -10.35 -13.47 7.00
C TYR A 435 -11.56 -14.09 6.32
N LYS A 436 -12.52 -13.29 5.89
CA LYS A 436 -13.72 -13.70 5.16
C LYS A 436 -13.82 -12.88 3.88
N LEU A 437 -13.85 -13.56 2.73
CA LEU A 437 -14.05 -12.93 1.42
C LEU A 437 -15.43 -13.30 0.88
N VAL A 438 -16.13 -12.31 0.36
CA VAL A 438 -17.35 -12.47 -0.41
C VAL A 438 -17.24 -11.55 -1.62
N ILE A 439 -17.43 -12.10 -2.82
CA ILE A 439 -17.56 -11.35 -4.08
C ILE A 439 -18.76 -11.92 -4.80
N ALA A 440 -19.82 -11.16 -4.93
CA ALA A 440 -21.01 -11.52 -5.67
C ALA A 440 -21.18 -10.58 -6.85
N LYS A 441 -21.36 -11.13 -8.06
CA LYS A 441 -21.71 -10.37 -9.27
C LYS A 441 -23.08 -10.77 -9.75
N THR A 442 -23.94 -9.79 -9.97
CA THR A 442 -25.31 -9.96 -10.43
C THR A 442 -25.60 -9.04 -11.62
N ASN A 443 -26.52 -9.44 -12.48
CA ASN A 443 -27.14 -8.50 -13.40
C ASN A 443 -28.06 -7.56 -12.61
N VAL A 444 -28.27 -6.37 -13.13
CA VAL A 444 -29.13 -5.34 -12.56
C VAL A 444 -30.42 -5.28 -13.36
N LEU A 445 -31.55 -5.17 -12.68
CA LEU A 445 -32.84 -4.93 -13.30
C LEU A 445 -33.04 -3.42 -13.56
N GLY A 446 -33.36 -3.06 -14.79
CA GLY A 446 -33.59 -1.66 -15.18
C GLY A 446 -32.30 -0.86 -15.39
N ASP A 447 -32.10 0.21 -14.66
CA ASP A 447 -30.91 1.08 -14.80
C ASP A 447 -29.72 0.52 -14.02
N TRP A 448 -28.59 0.38 -14.71
CA TRP A 448 -27.35 -0.14 -14.12
C TRP A 448 -26.83 0.68 -12.92
N ARG A 449 -27.18 1.98 -12.84
CA ARG A 449 -26.67 2.88 -11.78
C ARG A 449 -27.30 2.62 -10.41
N ASP A 450 -28.60 2.33 -10.39
CA ASP A 450 -29.37 2.24 -9.15
C ASP A 450 -30.37 1.06 -9.09
N GLY A 451 -30.58 0.38 -10.21
CA GLY A 451 -31.46 -0.78 -10.26
C GLY A 451 -31.06 -1.87 -9.26
N PRO A 452 -32.02 -2.68 -8.77
CA PRO A 452 -31.75 -3.74 -7.83
C PRO A 452 -31.00 -4.91 -8.48
N ALA A 453 -30.24 -5.66 -7.65
CA ALA A 453 -29.68 -6.95 -8.05
C ALA A 453 -30.78 -7.90 -8.51
N PHE A 454 -30.56 -8.58 -9.63
CA PHE A 454 -31.61 -9.42 -10.27
C PHE A 454 -31.16 -10.87 -10.41
N THR A 455 -30.32 -11.19 -11.41
CA THR A 455 -29.87 -12.57 -11.65
C THR A 455 -28.39 -12.73 -11.32
N PRO A 456 -28.00 -13.84 -10.65
CA PRO A 456 -26.60 -14.12 -10.39
C PRO A 456 -25.78 -14.26 -11.69
N VAL A 457 -24.56 -13.74 -11.70
CA VAL A 457 -23.57 -13.96 -12.76
C VAL A 457 -22.47 -14.87 -12.24
N SER A 458 -21.88 -14.50 -11.10
CA SER A 458 -20.83 -15.28 -10.44
C SER A 458 -20.76 -14.96 -8.95
N GLN A 459 -20.29 -15.90 -8.17
CA GLN A 459 -20.00 -15.68 -6.76
C GLN A 459 -18.74 -16.44 -6.35
N VAL A 460 -17.93 -15.81 -5.52
CA VAL A 460 -16.71 -16.38 -4.94
C VAL A 460 -16.68 -16.05 -3.47
N GLY A 461 -16.30 -17.01 -2.64
CA GLY A 461 -16.18 -16.76 -1.22
C GLY A 461 -15.44 -17.85 -0.48
N GLY A 462 -15.19 -17.57 0.79
CA GLY A 462 -14.53 -18.49 1.71
C GLY A 462 -13.99 -17.79 2.92
N ARG A 463 -13.36 -18.58 3.79
CA ARG A 463 -12.71 -18.10 5.01
C ARG A 463 -11.34 -18.72 5.18
N SER A 464 -10.42 -17.97 5.78
CA SER A 464 -9.19 -18.51 6.31
C SER A 464 -8.98 -18.05 7.75
N ARG A 465 -8.34 -18.89 8.55
CA ARG A 465 -8.00 -18.60 9.94
C ARG A 465 -6.59 -19.08 10.23
N THR A 466 -5.82 -18.23 10.91
CA THR A 466 -4.51 -18.60 11.43
C THR A 466 -4.52 -18.49 12.95
N LEU A 467 -4.10 -19.56 13.62
CA LEU A 467 -3.79 -19.57 15.04
C LEU A 467 -2.28 -19.56 15.18
N SER A 468 -1.74 -18.73 16.03
CA SER A 468 -0.30 -18.60 16.22
C SER A 468 0.10 -18.60 17.69
N ALA A 469 1.28 -19.13 17.97
CA ALA A 469 2.00 -18.98 19.23
C ALA A 469 3.46 -18.67 18.91
N TRP A 470 4.07 -17.78 19.66
CA TRP A 470 5.44 -17.35 19.41
C TRP A 470 6.15 -16.96 20.71
N ALA A 471 7.46 -17.08 20.70
CA ALA A 471 8.32 -16.54 21.73
C ALA A 471 9.64 -16.08 21.11
N GLN A 472 10.27 -15.06 21.71
CA GLN A 472 11.60 -14.60 21.38
C GLN A 472 12.31 -14.09 22.61
N ASP A 473 13.61 -14.32 22.72
CA ASP A 473 14.48 -13.80 23.78
C ASP A 473 15.52 -12.86 23.19
N ALA A 474 15.53 -11.64 23.65
CA ALA A 474 16.60 -10.68 23.39
C ALA A 474 17.62 -10.77 24.53
N TRP A 475 18.76 -11.42 24.24
CA TRP A 475 19.79 -11.75 25.21
C TRP A 475 21.08 -10.95 24.99
N SER A 476 21.41 -10.09 25.93
CA SER A 476 22.70 -9.34 26.01
C SER A 476 23.69 -10.20 26.77
N PHE A 477 24.35 -11.16 26.11
CA PHE A 477 25.22 -12.14 26.77
C PHE A 477 26.65 -11.65 27.07
N ALA A 478 27.04 -10.52 26.51
CA ALA A 478 28.29 -9.84 26.79
C ALA A 478 28.17 -8.33 26.51
N PRO A 479 29.04 -7.45 27.02
CA PRO A 479 28.91 -6.00 26.88
C PRO A 479 28.84 -5.46 25.46
N ARG A 480 29.36 -6.21 24.46
CA ARG A 480 29.37 -5.83 23.03
C ARG A 480 28.51 -6.73 22.18
N TRP A 481 27.79 -7.68 22.76
CA TRP A 481 27.08 -8.69 22.05
C TRP A 481 25.62 -8.79 22.50
N LYS A 482 24.74 -8.78 21.54
CA LYS A 482 23.32 -9.03 21.76
C LYS A 482 22.83 -10.03 20.72
N THR A 483 22.06 -11.01 21.13
CA THR A 483 21.37 -11.93 20.23
C THR A 483 19.86 -11.87 20.46
N VAL A 484 19.08 -12.17 19.42
CA VAL A 484 17.66 -12.45 19.54
C VAL A 484 17.39 -13.79 18.90
N LEU A 485 16.79 -14.70 19.67
CA LEU A 485 16.36 -16.00 19.20
C LEU A 485 14.85 -16.09 19.32
N GLY A 486 14.18 -16.43 18.24
CA GLY A 486 12.72 -16.46 18.18
C GLY A 486 12.18 -17.68 17.44
N LEU A 487 10.99 -18.10 17.83
CA LEU A 487 10.26 -19.17 17.18
C LEU A 487 8.79 -18.81 17.12
N ARG A 488 8.17 -19.00 15.93
CA ARG A 488 6.75 -18.85 15.72
C ARG A 488 6.16 -20.13 15.15
N TYR A 489 5.09 -20.61 15.76
CA TYR A 489 4.22 -21.66 15.26
C TYR A 489 2.96 -21.06 14.70
N GLU A 490 2.53 -21.50 13.53
CA GLU A 490 1.29 -21.09 12.90
C GLU A 490 0.51 -22.32 12.42
N LYS A 491 -0.80 -22.36 12.75
CA LYS A 491 -1.75 -23.33 12.24
C LYS A 491 -2.82 -22.62 11.43
N TRP A 492 -2.75 -22.80 10.13
CA TRP A 492 -3.69 -22.20 9.18
C TRP A 492 -4.77 -23.19 8.80
N LYS A 493 -5.99 -22.66 8.54
CA LYS A 493 -7.12 -23.42 8.04
C LYS A 493 -7.93 -22.57 7.06
N ALA A 494 -8.28 -23.16 5.88
CA ALA A 494 -9.24 -22.61 4.93
C ALA A 494 -10.55 -23.41 5.01
N THR A 495 -11.68 -22.71 5.02
CA THR A 495 -13.03 -23.29 5.12
C THR A 495 -14.02 -22.53 4.26
N ASP A 496 -15.17 -23.13 4.02
CA ASP A 496 -16.32 -22.52 3.36
C ASP A 496 -15.97 -21.95 1.96
N GLY A 497 -14.96 -22.55 1.31
CA GLY A 497 -14.55 -22.14 -0.03
C GLY A 497 -15.56 -22.53 -1.08
N PHE A 498 -15.92 -21.62 -1.96
CA PHE A 498 -16.79 -21.92 -3.08
C PHE A 498 -16.58 -20.94 -4.25
N THR A 499 -16.91 -21.42 -5.44
CA THR A 499 -17.04 -20.63 -6.66
C THR A 499 -18.35 -21.01 -7.34
N ALA A 500 -19.17 -20.03 -7.73
CA ALA A 500 -20.42 -20.27 -8.39
C ALA A 500 -20.58 -19.39 -9.63
N THR A 501 -21.33 -19.88 -10.60
CA THR A 501 -21.83 -19.16 -11.78
C THR A 501 -23.36 -19.10 -11.71
N ALA A 502 -24.00 -18.54 -12.74
CA ALA A 502 -25.47 -18.52 -12.81
C ALA A 502 -26.11 -19.92 -12.76
N THR A 503 -25.40 -20.96 -13.21
CA THR A 503 -25.95 -22.31 -13.42
C THR A 503 -25.26 -23.41 -12.62
N SER A 504 -24.13 -23.13 -11.97
CA SER A 504 -23.35 -24.14 -11.24
C SER A 504 -22.68 -23.55 -9.99
N ALA A 505 -22.52 -24.38 -8.98
CA ALA A 505 -21.76 -24.04 -7.79
C ALA A 505 -20.76 -25.14 -7.43
N GLN A 506 -19.53 -24.78 -7.17
CA GLN A 506 -18.45 -25.67 -6.79
C GLN A 506 -17.99 -25.34 -5.35
N PRO A 507 -18.39 -26.13 -4.35
CA PRO A 507 -17.80 -26.05 -3.04
C PRO A 507 -16.43 -26.72 -3.01
N TYR A 508 -15.55 -26.25 -2.12
CA TYR A 508 -14.21 -26.79 -1.92
C TYR A 508 -14.05 -27.35 -0.53
N ALA A 509 -13.34 -28.47 -0.43
CA ALA A 509 -13.05 -29.11 0.86
C ALA A 509 -12.20 -28.18 1.76
N SER A 510 -12.47 -28.24 3.05
CA SER A 510 -11.63 -27.58 4.05
C SER A 510 -10.23 -28.19 4.06
N ARG A 511 -9.21 -27.35 4.24
CA ARG A 511 -7.81 -27.79 4.39
C ARG A 511 -7.11 -27.05 5.51
N SER A 512 -6.07 -27.67 6.06
CA SER A 512 -5.26 -27.06 7.11
C SER A 512 -3.80 -27.43 6.95
N GLU A 513 -2.92 -26.51 7.34
CA GLU A 513 -1.47 -26.70 7.36
C GLU A 513 -0.90 -26.04 8.62
N SER A 514 0.30 -26.48 9.02
CA SER A 514 1.00 -25.89 10.15
C SER A 514 2.50 -25.84 9.87
N ASP A 515 3.15 -24.79 10.34
CA ASP A 515 4.56 -24.53 10.13
C ASP A 515 5.21 -23.90 11.35
N LEU A 516 6.52 -24.14 11.50
CA LEU A 516 7.40 -23.47 12.45
C LEU A 516 8.32 -22.49 11.70
N SER A 517 8.46 -21.30 12.23
CA SER A 517 9.25 -20.22 11.66
C SER A 517 10.33 -19.74 12.64
N PRO A 518 11.53 -20.36 12.65
CA PRO A 518 12.65 -19.91 13.47
C PRO A 518 13.23 -18.59 12.95
N LYS A 519 13.76 -17.80 13.88
CA LYS A 519 14.39 -16.50 13.64
C LYS A 519 15.59 -16.33 14.58
N ALA A 520 16.66 -15.74 14.05
CA ALA A 520 17.83 -15.40 14.85
C ALA A 520 18.41 -14.09 14.35
N ALA A 521 18.89 -13.26 15.28
CA ALA A 521 19.62 -12.06 14.98
C ALA A 521 20.76 -11.88 15.97
N LEU A 522 21.89 -11.36 15.52
CA LEU A 522 23.10 -11.12 16.31
C LEU A 522 23.60 -9.71 16.01
N ALA A 523 23.92 -8.94 17.04
CA ALA A 523 24.63 -7.67 16.93
C ALA A 523 25.94 -7.70 17.68
N PHE A 524 26.94 -7.07 17.07
CA PHE A 524 28.26 -6.87 17.65
C PHE A 524 28.67 -5.41 17.57
N GLN A 525 28.96 -4.80 18.72
CA GLN A 525 29.49 -3.45 18.80
C GLN A 525 31.00 -3.48 18.52
N LEU A 526 31.37 -3.24 17.25
CA LEU A 526 32.76 -3.29 16.80
C LEU A 526 33.58 -2.13 17.39
N ALA A 527 32.99 -0.91 17.35
CA ALA A 527 33.54 0.32 17.92
C ALA A 527 32.40 1.15 18.53
N PRO A 528 32.65 2.20 19.32
CA PRO A 528 31.58 3.04 19.86
C PRO A 528 30.62 3.60 18.85
N SER A 529 31.09 3.84 17.61
CA SER A 529 30.30 4.35 16.48
C SER A 529 29.96 3.30 15.42
N THR A 530 30.34 2.01 15.61
CA THR A 530 30.17 0.99 14.56
C THR A 530 29.51 -0.26 15.11
N VAL A 531 28.43 -0.70 14.48
CA VAL A 531 27.71 -1.94 14.80
C VAL A 531 27.61 -2.84 13.58
N ILE A 532 27.89 -4.11 13.76
CA ILE A 532 27.64 -5.17 12.77
C ILE A 532 26.45 -6.00 13.24
N LYS A 533 25.50 -6.23 12.36
CA LYS A 533 24.28 -7.01 12.61
C LYS A 533 24.17 -8.14 11.60
N ALA A 534 23.80 -9.33 12.04
CA ALA A 534 23.46 -10.46 11.18
C ALA A 534 22.10 -11.00 11.58
N SER A 535 21.23 -11.23 10.65
CA SER A 535 19.87 -11.72 10.90
C SER A 535 19.50 -12.83 9.93
N VAL A 536 18.77 -13.84 10.39
CA VAL A 536 18.19 -14.89 9.57
C VAL A 536 16.79 -15.21 10.07
N GLY A 537 15.84 -15.38 9.14
CA GLY A 537 14.48 -15.70 9.51
C GLY A 537 13.76 -16.52 8.44
N ARG A 538 12.91 -17.43 8.90
CA ARG A 538 11.96 -18.14 8.05
C ARG A 538 10.60 -17.45 8.12
N ALA A 539 9.92 -17.31 6.99
CA ALA A 539 8.52 -16.89 6.91
C ALA A 539 7.71 -17.89 6.10
N VAL A 540 6.46 -18.12 6.48
CA VAL A 540 5.52 -18.97 5.76
C VAL A 540 4.28 -18.17 5.47
N ARG A 541 4.03 -17.87 4.18
CA ARG A 541 2.83 -17.19 3.71
C ARG A 541 1.83 -18.22 3.21
N TYR A 542 0.70 -18.33 3.88
CA TYR A 542 -0.38 -19.19 3.44
C TYR A 542 -1.16 -18.54 2.29
N PRO A 543 -1.72 -19.35 1.36
CA PRO A 543 -2.59 -18.84 0.31
C PRO A 543 -3.78 -18.10 0.91
N THR A 544 -4.11 -16.97 0.31
CA THR A 544 -5.29 -16.17 0.71
C THR A 544 -6.58 -16.79 0.13
N VAL A 545 -7.74 -16.39 0.67
CA VAL A 545 -9.04 -16.85 0.16
C VAL A 545 -9.21 -16.53 -1.33
N GLY A 546 -8.80 -15.32 -1.75
CA GLY A 546 -8.86 -14.90 -3.15
C GLY A 546 -7.92 -15.71 -4.07
N GLU A 547 -6.76 -16.13 -3.58
CA GLU A 547 -5.85 -16.99 -4.33
C GLU A 547 -6.37 -18.43 -4.48
N LEU A 548 -7.05 -18.94 -3.47
CA LEU A 548 -7.59 -20.31 -3.49
C LEU A 548 -8.84 -20.46 -4.34
N TYR A 549 -9.80 -19.55 -4.20
CA TYR A 549 -11.15 -19.76 -4.70
C TYR A 549 -11.57 -18.75 -5.76
N GLY A 550 -10.76 -17.75 -6.00
CA GLY A 550 -11.06 -16.72 -6.97
C GLY A 550 -11.16 -17.29 -8.40
N ALA A 551 -12.15 -16.83 -9.12
CA ALA A 551 -12.27 -17.06 -10.55
C ALA A 551 -12.91 -15.84 -11.19
N THR A 552 -12.35 -15.36 -12.31
CA THR A 552 -12.99 -14.35 -13.15
C THR A 552 -13.16 -14.91 -14.54
N SER A 553 -14.37 -14.82 -15.05
CA SER A 553 -14.66 -15.01 -16.47
C SER A 553 -15.07 -13.65 -17.05
N GLY A 554 -14.42 -13.22 -18.10
CA GLY A 554 -14.78 -11.97 -18.79
C GLY A 554 -13.67 -11.45 -19.69
N GLY A 555 -13.95 -11.24 -20.94
CA GLY A 555 -13.00 -10.80 -21.95
C GLY A 555 -12.03 -11.89 -22.42
N ALA A 556 -10.89 -11.49 -22.97
CA ALA A 556 -9.90 -12.41 -23.54
C ALA A 556 -9.08 -13.19 -22.48
N LEU A 557 -9.18 -12.83 -21.20
CA LEU A 557 -8.45 -13.49 -20.10
C LEU A 557 -9.44 -14.01 -19.06
N SER A 558 -9.31 -15.27 -18.70
CA SER A 558 -10.03 -15.92 -17.60
C SER A 558 -9.04 -16.25 -16.49
N PHE A 559 -9.37 -15.92 -15.23
CA PHE A 559 -8.60 -16.32 -14.07
C PHE A 559 -9.30 -17.53 -13.44
N VAL A 560 -8.57 -18.63 -13.32
CA VAL A 560 -9.02 -19.85 -12.64
C VAL A 560 -7.99 -20.16 -11.55
N ASN A 561 -8.44 -20.28 -10.33
CA ASN A 561 -7.56 -20.54 -9.18
C ASN A 561 -7.51 -22.02 -8.81
N ASP A 562 -6.39 -22.39 -8.18
CA ASP A 562 -6.17 -23.75 -7.70
C ASP A 562 -6.38 -23.80 -6.18
N PRO A 563 -7.41 -24.53 -5.67
CA PRO A 563 -7.65 -24.65 -4.24
C PRO A 563 -6.57 -25.45 -3.51
N ASN A 564 -5.63 -26.11 -4.26
CA ASN A 564 -4.54 -26.92 -3.72
C ASN A 564 -3.20 -26.17 -3.63
N LEU A 565 -3.19 -24.86 -3.80
CA LEU A 565 -1.98 -24.04 -3.67
C LEU A 565 -1.22 -24.33 -2.38
N LYS A 566 0.09 -24.54 -2.49
CA LYS A 566 0.98 -24.78 -1.35
C LYS A 566 1.37 -23.45 -0.70
N PRO A 567 1.62 -23.44 0.62
CA PRO A 567 2.19 -22.26 1.28
C PRO A 567 3.54 -21.86 0.69
N GLU A 568 3.73 -20.57 0.55
CA GLU A 568 5.02 -19.97 0.19
C GLU A 568 5.95 -19.99 1.41
N LYS A 569 7.17 -20.50 1.25
CA LYS A 569 8.16 -20.65 2.33
C LYS A 569 9.45 -19.92 1.98
N SER A 570 9.74 -18.85 2.71
CA SER A 570 10.92 -18.00 2.49
C SER A 570 11.93 -18.16 3.61
N TRP A 571 13.21 -18.17 3.25
CA TRP A 571 14.33 -17.94 4.13
C TRP A 571 15.02 -16.65 3.72
N THR A 572 15.17 -15.73 4.66
CA THR A 572 15.81 -14.43 4.43
C THR A 572 16.97 -14.28 5.40
N GLY A 573 18.12 -13.83 4.90
CA GLY A 573 19.31 -13.49 5.69
C GLY A 573 19.80 -12.10 5.34
N GLU A 574 20.33 -11.37 6.34
CA GLU A 574 20.93 -10.05 6.19
C GLU A 574 22.22 -9.95 6.99
N LEU A 575 23.19 -9.22 6.44
CA LEU A 575 24.37 -8.74 7.13
C LEU A 575 24.44 -7.22 6.95
N THR A 576 24.39 -6.49 8.05
CA THR A 576 24.33 -5.02 8.05
C THR A 576 25.47 -4.43 8.88
N ALA A 577 26.15 -3.45 8.31
CA ALA A 577 27.08 -2.57 9.05
C ALA A 577 26.45 -1.19 9.18
N GLU A 578 26.44 -0.64 10.39
CA GLU A 578 26.00 0.71 10.71
C GLU A 578 27.16 1.51 11.28
N GLN A 579 27.35 2.72 10.74
CA GLN A 579 28.37 3.67 11.17
C GLN A 579 27.70 4.99 11.56
N ASP A 580 27.82 5.37 12.82
CA ASP A 580 27.50 6.72 13.29
C ASP A 580 28.62 7.68 12.89
N LEU A 581 28.24 8.74 12.20
CA LEU A 581 29.12 9.82 11.75
C LEU A 581 29.00 11.08 12.65
N GLY A 582 28.31 10.95 13.81
CA GLY A 582 28.03 12.07 14.72
C GLY A 582 26.77 12.85 14.32
N ASN A 583 26.72 13.38 13.12
CA ASN A 583 25.56 14.08 12.57
C ASN A 583 24.73 13.26 11.58
N GLY A 584 25.05 11.98 11.39
CA GLY A 584 24.33 11.10 10.48
C GLY A 584 24.66 9.63 10.70
N LEU A 585 23.86 8.77 10.07
CA LEU A 585 24.00 7.32 10.08
C LEU A 585 24.21 6.82 8.66
N LEU A 586 25.32 6.11 8.44
CA LEU A 586 25.57 5.36 7.20
C LEU A 586 25.32 3.87 7.48
N ARG A 587 24.57 3.22 6.58
CA ARG A 587 24.28 1.80 6.65
C ARG A 587 24.56 1.10 5.34
N ALA A 588 25.19 -0.08 5.41
CA ALA A 588 25.38 -1.00 4.32
C ALA A 588 24.79 -2.36 4.70
N THR A 589 23.91 -2.90 3.87
CA THR A 589 23.22 -4.19 4.09
C THR A 589 23.42 -5.09 2.90
N LEU A 590 23.90 -6.31 3.14
CA LEU A 590 23.84 -7.44 2.21
C LEU A 590 22.60 -8.26 2.57
N PHE A 591 21.78 -8.63 1.59
CA PHE A 591 20.60 -9.45 1.83
C PHE A 591 20.47 -10.59 0.84
N HIS A 592 19.94 -11.71 1.33
CA HIS A 592 19.66 -12.89 0.53
C HIS A 592 18.31 -13.48 0.93
N GLU A 593 17.47 -13.79 -0.06
CA GLU A 593 16.19 -14.47 0.14
C GLU A 593 16.05 -15.62 -0.85
N THR A 594 15.60 -16.77 -0.35
CA THR A 594 15.14 -17.89 -1.17
C THR A 594 13.70 -18.22 -0.80
N THR A 595 12.82 -18.22 -1.80
CA THR A 595 11.39 -18.52 -1.63
C THR A 595 11.04 -19.77 -2.41
N LYS A 596 10.48 -20.77 -1.72
CA LYS A 596 9.89 -21.99 -2.31
C LYS A 596 8.39 -21.84 -2.43
N ASN A 597 7.81 -22.42 -3.50
CA ASN A 597 6.38 -22.37 -3.79
C ASN A 597 5.83 -20.94 -3.86
N ALA A 598 6.58 -19.99 -4.41
CA ALA A 598 6.15 -18.61 -4.51
C ALA A 598 4.82 -18.51 -5.27
N LEU A 599 3.88 -17.71 -4.75
CA LEU A 599 2.53 -17.62 -5.32
C LEU A 599 2.46 -16.45 -6.32
N TYR A 600 2.25 -16.80 -7.59
CA TYR A 600 2.14 -15.84 -8.69
C TYR A 600 0.99 -16.16 -9.62
N SER A 601 0.37 -15.12 -10.16
CA SER A 601 -0.53 -15.25 -11.29
C SER A 601 0.27 -15.50 -12.55
N GLN A 602 -0.01 -16.60 -13.24
CA GLN A 602 0.67 -17.04 -14.46
C GLN A 602 -0.36 -17.28 -15.57
N LEU A 603 0.02 -16.92 -16.79
CA LEU A 603 -0.70 -17.33 -17.98
C LEU A 603 -0.44 -18.82 -18.23
N ILE A 604 -1.48 -19.63 -18.41
CA ILE A 604 -1.33 -21.04 -18.76
C ILE A 604 -0.75 -21.12 -20.18
N PRO A 605 0.32 -21.88 -20.43
CA PRO A 605 0.91 -21.99 -21.76
C PRO A 605 -0.11 -22.38 -22.82
N ASN A 606 -0.06 -21.72 -23.97
CA ASN A 606 -0.98 -21.91 -25.11
C ASN A 606 -2.47 -21.65 -24.81
N SER A 607 -2.76 -20.82 -23.82
CA SER A 607 -4.12 -20.47 -23.39
C SER A 607 -4.23 -18.97 -23.13
N THR A 608 -5.45 -18.44 -23.10
CA THR A 608 -5.75 -17.09 -22.65
C THR A 608 -6.12 -17.03 -21.16
N VAL A 609 -5.99 -18.18 -20.46
CA VAL A 609 -6.35 -18.32 -19.05
C VAL A 609 -5.13 -18.05 -18.17
N SER A 610 -5.30 -17.14 -17.22
CA SER A 610 -4.34 -16.92 -16.14
C SER A 610 -4.87 -17.50 -14.83
N ARG A 611 -3.98 -18.12 -14.05
CA ARG A 611 -4.30 -18.63 -12.72
C ARG A 611 -3.17 -18.35 -11.73
N VAL A 612 -3.50 -18.35 -10.44
CA VAL A 612 -2.48 -18.35 -9.40
C VAL A 612 -1.87 -19.75 -9.31
N GLN A 613 -0.55 -19.81 -9.34
CA GLN A 613 0.23 -21.06 -9.30
C GLN A 613 1.39 -20.91 -8.33
N ASN A 614 1.93 -22.04 -7.88
CA ASN A 614 3.18 -22.06 -7.16
C ASN A 614 4.36 -22.08 -8.15
N VAL A 615 5.23 -21.09 -8.07
CA VAL A 615 6.57 -21.10 -8.69
C VAL A 615 7.50 -21.88 -7.77
N ASP A 616 8.19 -22.91 -8.27
CA ASP A 616 8.93 -23.84 -7.41
C ASP A 616 9.99 -23.15 -6.55
N ARG A 617 10.76 -22.23 -7.13
CA ARG A 617 11.79 -21.49 -6.38
C ARG A 617 12.16 -20.16 -7.02
N MET A 618 12.17 -19.12 -6.20
CA MET A 618 12.73 -17.80 -6.50
C MET A 618 13.90 -17.50 -5.58
N ARG A 619 14.82 -16.66 -6.05
CA ARG A 619 15.98 -16.20 -5.27
C ARG A 619 16.23 -14.73 -5.53
N THR A 620 16.48 -13.98 -4.45
CA THR A 620 16.90 -12.57 -4.50
C THR A 620 18.19 -12.44 -3.70
N THR A 621 19.21 -11.80 -4.28
CA THR A 621 20.43 -11.41 -3.57
C THR A 621 20.73 -9.97 -3.89
N GLY A 622 21.10 -9.18 -2.89
CA GLY A 622 21.32 -7.76 -3.14
C GLY A 622 22.12 -7.05 -2.08
N VAL A 623 22.36 -5.78 -2.38
CA VAL A 623 23.08 -4.82 -1.53
C VAL A 623 22.25 -3.56 -1.42
N GLU A 624 22.19 -2.98 -0.23
CA GLU A 624 21.59 -1.69 0.03
C GLU A 624 22.57 -0.79 0.79
N LEU A 625 22.73 0.43 0.29
CA LEU A 625 23.40 1.51 1.01
C LEU A 625 22.35 2.55 1.38
N ALA A 626 22.36 3.03 2.60
CA ALA A 626 21.47 4.10 3.05
C ALA A 626 22.25 5.08 3.95
N TYR A 627 21.94 6.35 3.77
CA TYR A 627 22.48 7.44 4.57
C TYR A 627 21.37 8.38 4.99
N THR A 628 21.44 8.86 6.24
CA THR A 628 20.58 9.93 6.75
C THR A 628 21.41 10.80 7.70
N GLY A 629 21.38 12.10 7.51
CA GLY A 629 22.15 13.05 8.31
C GLY A 629 21.45 14.38 8.46
N GLN A 630 21.75 15.10 9.55
CA GLN A 630 21.27 16.43 9.86
C GLN A 630 22.45 17.37 10.00
N ASP A 631 22.28 18.65 9.62
CA ASP A 631 23.33 19.68 9.66
C ASP A 631 24.62 19.24 8.92
N VAL A 632 24.46 18.61 7.75
CA VAL A 632 25.58 18.01 7.01
C VAL A 632 26.37 19.08 6.27
N GLY A 633 27.56 19.36 6.76
CA GLY A 633 28.46 20.39 6.20
C GLY A 633 28.07 21.83 6.54
N ILE A 634 26.80 22.17 6.50
CA ILE A 634 26.26 23.48 6.90
C ILE A 634 25.05 23.29 7.82
N GLN A 635 24.88 24.20 8.76
CA GLN A 635 23.72 24.18 9.66
C GLN A 635 22.41 24.29 8.88
N GLY A 636 21.42 23.51 9.26
CA GLY A 636 20.10 23.44 8.63
C GLY A 636 20.04 22.58 7.37
N LEU A 637 21.14 21.96 6.90
CA LEU A 637 21.12 21.05 5.75
C LEU A 637 20.97 19.61 6.18
N ASP A 638 19.80 19.01 5.97
CA ASP A 638 19.55 17.59 6.13
C ASP A 638 19.72 16.87 4.77
N LEU A 639 20.48 15.80 4.77
CA LEU A 639 20.68 14.95 3.59
C LEU A 639 20.26 13.52 3.89
N GLY A 640 19.72 12.85 2.89
CA GLY A 640 19.50 11.41 2.99
C GLY A 640 19.28 10.77 1.64
N GLY A 641 19.38 9.44 1.63
CA GLY A 641 19.15 8.68 0.42
C GLY A 641 19.52 7.22 0.59
N SER A 642 19.16 6.45 -0.44
CA SER A 642 19.48 5.02 -0.50
C SER A 642 19.75 4.58 -1.93
N LEU A 643 20.56 3.53 -2.06
CA LEU A 643 20.81 2.84 -3.31
C LEU A 643 20.70 1.35 -3.06
N THR A 644 19.82 0.68 -3.79
CA THR A 644 19.60 -0.77 -3.68
C THR A 644 19.84 -1.43 -5.02
N TYR A 645 20.65 -2.48 -5.02
CA TYR A 645 20.78 -3.45 -6.10
C TYR A 645 20.18 -4.77 -5.67
N ALA A 646 19.33 -5.40 -6.51
CA ALA A 646 18.72 -6.69 -6.26
C ALA A 646 18.78 -7.58 -7.52
N ASP A 647 19.48 -8.70 -7.44
CA ASP A 647 19.43 -9.78 -8.42
C ASP A 647 18.34 -10.77 -8.02
N SER A 648 17.13 -10.57 -8.56
CA SER A 648 15.93 -11.33 -8.20
C SER A 648 15.45 -12.15 -9.41
N LYS A 649 15.43 -13.49 -9.28
CA LYS A 649 15.15 -14.42 -10.40
C LYS A 649 14.33 -15.63 -9.99
N THR A 650 13.58 -16.15 -10.95
CA THR A 650 13.03 -17.50 -10.91
C THR A 650 14.16 -18.49 -11.12
N VAL A 651 14.37 -19.43 -10.18
CA VAL A 651 15.45 -20.43 -10.22
C VAL A 651 14.94 -21.79 -10.68
N ALA A 652 13.69 -22.12 -10.36
CA ALA A 652 13.02 -23.32 -10.81
C ALA A 652 11.52 -23.08 -10.96
N ASP A 653 10.93 -23.60 -12.03
CA ASP A 653 9.48 -23.62 -12.27
C ASP A 653 9.17 -24.74 -13.27
N ALA A 654 8.75 -25.91 -12.77
CA ALA A 654 8.44 -27.06 -13.60
C ALA A 654 7.13 -26.85 -14.41
N ALA A 655 6.20 -26.05 -13.85
CA ALA A 655 4.93 -25.71 -14.51
C ALA A 655 5.12 -24.71 -15.67
N PHE A 656 6.14 -23.84 -15.56
CA PHE A 656 6.43 -22.82 -16.57
C PHE A 656 7.96 -22.65 -16.78
N PRO A 657 8.63 -23.60 -17.47
CA PRO A 657 10.08 -23.60 -17.65
C PRO A 657 10.65 -22.33 -18.31
N ALA A 658 9.84 -21.63 -19.12
CA ALA A 658 10.24 -20.38 -19.77
C ALA A 658 10.55 -19.23 -18.75
N ALA A 659 10.07 -19.35 -17.52
CA ALA A 659 10.36 -18.40 -16.44
C ALA A 659 11.75 -18.63 -15.80
N VAL A 660 12.36 -19.80 -15.98
CA VAL A 660 13.63 -20.13 -15.31
C VAL A 660 14.77 -19.23 -15.82
N GLY A 661 15.52 -18.64 -14.89
CA GLY A 661 16.58 -17.66 -15.18
C GLY A 661 16.07 -16.23 -15.43
N LYS A 662 14.74 -16.01 -15.52
CA LYS A 662 14.13 -14.72 -15.77
C LYS A 662 14.00 -13.90 -14.48
N TRP A 663 13.89 -12.59 -14.65
CA TRP A 663 13.72 -11.64 -13.55
C TRP A 663 12.35 -11.81 -12.91
N GLN A 664 12.31 -11.73 -11.58
CA GLN A 664 11.07 -11.72 -10.81
C GLN A 664 10.20 -10.51 -11.23
N PRO A 665 8.91 -10.70 -11.50
CA PRO A 665 8.02 -9.61 -11.89
C PRO A 665 7.96 -8.49 -10.87
N ARG A 666 7.98 -7.25 -11.37
CA ARG A 666 7.83 -6.01 -10.59
C ARG A 666 8.92 -5.77 -9.53
N VAL A 667 10.05 -6.47 -9.60
CA VAL A 667 11.25 -6.19 -8.79
C VAL A 667 12.31 -5.56 -9.68
N PRO A 668 12.62 -4.27 -9.54
CA PRO A 668 13.68 -3.63 -10.32
C PRO A 668 15.06 -4.04 -9.81
N ARG A 669 16.03 -4.10 -10.70
CA ARG A 669 17.44 -4.38 -10.32
C ARG A 669 18.04 -3.25 -9.50
N TRP A 670 17.69 -2.01 -9.80
CA TRP A 670 18.18 -0.82 -9.14
C TRP A 670 17.03 0.04 -8.65
N ARG A 671 17.14 0.50 -7.42
CA ARG A 671 16.32 1.54 -6.82
C ARG A 671 17.23 2.55 -6.15
N ALA A 672 16.85 3.81 -6.23
CA ALA A 672 17.54 4.85 -5.47
C ALA A 672 16.54 5.92 -5.03
N THR A 673 16.80 6.47 -3.86
CA THR A 673 16.15 7.68 -3.34
C THR A 673 17.21 8.64 -2.87
N ALA A 674 16.98 9.93 -2.99
CA ALA A 674 17.84 10.96 -2.40
C ALA A 674 16.99 12.17 -2.04
N TYR A 675 17.36 12.87 -0.98
CA TYR A 675 16.76 14.16 -0.63
C TYR A 675 17.80 15.07 0.01
N ALA A 676 17.59 16.37 -0.20
CA ALA A 676 18.26 17.46 0.49
C ALA A 676 17.19 18.43 0.99
N THR A 677 17.17 18.70 2.29
CA THR A 677 16.29 19.68 2.92
C THR A 677 17.13 20.75 3.57
N TYR A 678 17.01 21.99 3.12
CA TYR A 678 17.72 23.13 3.68
C TYR A 678 16.77 24.03 4.47
N LYS A 679 17.08 24.26 5.73
CA LYS A 679 16.36 25.09 6.70
C LYS A 679 17.27 26.26 7.10
N PRO A 680 17.28 27.37 6.33
CA PRO A 680 18.14 28.52 6.65
C PRO A 680 17.76 29.17 7.99
N ASP A 681 16.51 29.06 8.39
CA ASP A 681 15.96 29.56 9.63
C ASP A 681 14.75 28.73 10.08
N ALA A 682 14.10 29.14 11.16
CA ALA A 682 12.92 28.45 11.72
C ALA A 682 11.65 28.59 10.85
N ARG A 683 11.64 29.47 9.83
CA ARG A 683 10.47 29.73 8.99
C ARG A 683 10.49 28.97 7.68
N TRP A 684 11.66 28.77 7.08
CA TRP A 684 11.78 28.22 5.75
C TRP A 684 12.34 26.80 5.76
N ALA A 685 11.75 25.94 4.93
CA ALA A 685 12.33 24.66 4.56
C ALA A 685 12.22 24.47 3.05
N PHE A 686 13.33 24.20 2.39
CA PHE A 686 13.43 23.94 0.96
C PHE A 686 13.89 22.51 0.77
N THR A 687 13.10 21.69 0.06
CA THR A 687 13.44 20.29 -0.20
C THR A 687 13.51 20.03 -1.70
N VAL A 688 14.57 19.34 -2.09
CA VAL A 688 14.70 18.68 -3.38
C VAL A 688 14.86 17.20 -3.10
N ALA A 689 14.03 16.37 -3.72
CA ALA A 689 14.12 14.93 -3.58
C ALA A 689 14.07 14.26 -4.95
N ALA A 690 14.67 13.07 -5.06
CA ALA A 690 14.72 12.33 -6.31
C ALA A 690 14.47 10.84 -6.04
N ARG A 691 13.83 10.17 -7.00
CA ARG A 691 13.60 8.73 -6.99
C ARG A 691 13.95 8.13 -8.34
N TYR A 692 14.64 7.01 -8.29
CA TYR A 692 14.96 6.20 -9.46
C TYR A 692 14.51 4.77 -9.26
N SER A 693 13.94 4.17 -10.29
CA SER A 693 13.71 2.74 -10.41
C SER A 693 14.15 2.28 -11.78
N GLY A 694 14.94 1.22 -11.81
CA GLY A 694 15.27 0.53 -13.04
C GLY A 694 14.04 -0.11 -13.66
N ARG A 695 14.19 -0.57 -14.90
CA ARG A 695 13.17 -1.33 -15.62
C ARG A 695 12.73 -2.55 -14.81
N GLN A 696 11.44 -2.89 -14.90
CA GLN A 696 10.82 -4.09 -14.36
C GLN A 696 10.17 -4.90 -15.48
N TYR A 697 9.78 -6.12 -15.18
CA TYR A 697 8.96 -6.95 -16.04
C TYR A 697 7.62 -7.25 -15.34
N SER A 698 6.57 -7.41 -16.11
CA SER A 698 5.25 -7.79 -15.61
C SER A 698 5.01 -9.30 -15.72
N ASN A 699 5.62 -9.94 -16.73
CA ASN A 699 5.47 -11.36 -17.02
C ASN A 699 6.62 -12.19 -16.43
N LEU A 700 6.31 -13.41 -15.98
CA LEU A 700 7.31 -14.32 -15.40
C LEU A 700 8.40 -14.74 -16.39
N ASP A 701 8.08 -14.84 -17.69
CA ASP A 701 9.03 -15.16 -18.76
C ASP A 701 9.76 -13.93 -19.32
N ASN A 702 9.47 -12.74 -18.79
CA ASN A 702 9.98 -11.44 -19.24
C ASN A 702 9.71 -11.16 -20.75
N SER A 703 8.63 -11.69 -21.28
CA SER A 703 8.21 -11.47 -22.68
C SER A 703 7.79 -10.02 -22.96
N ASP A 704 7.47 -9.24 -21.93
CA ASP A 704 7.10 -7.82 -22.02
C ASP A 704 8.33 -6.93 -22.25
N VAL A 705 8.92 -7.03 -23.44
CA VAL A 705 10.18 -6.36 -23.81
C VAL A 705 10.06 -4.85 -24.05
N ASN A 706 8.86 -4.32 -24.35
CA ASN A 706 8.60 -2.90 -24.45
C ASN A 706 7.98 -2.37 -23.13
N ALA A 707 8.82 -1.81 -22.29
CA ALA A 707 8.43 -1.33 -20.98
C ALA A 707 7.64 -0.01 -21.00
N PHE A 708 7.76 0.79 -22.09
CA PHE A 708 7.13 2.11 -22.24
C PHE A 708 5.78 2.03 -22.99
N ALA A 709 5.10 0.91 -22.91
CA ALA A 709 3.75 0.71 -23.41
C ALA A 709 2.77 0.49 -22.27
N TYR A 710 1.49 0.66 -22.55
CA TYR A 710 0.44 0.24 -21.63
C TYR A 710 0.61 -1.26 -21.31
N PHE A 711 0.46 -1.67 -20.05
CA PHE A 711 0.85 -2.95 -19.43
C PHE A 711 2.35 -3.13 -19.16
N GLY A 712 3.22 -2.26 -19.66
CA GLY A 712 4.66 -2.31 -19.38
C GLY A 712 5.04 -1.79 -18.00
N ALA A 713 6.29 -2.03 -17.60
CA ALA A 713 6.85 -1.51 -16.36
C ALA A 713 8.23 -0.90 -16.65
N SER A 714 8.24 0.41 -16.92
CA SER A 714 9.41 1.14 -17.37
C SER A 714 10.34 1.53 -16.22
N ARG A 715 11.57 1.91 -16.56
CA ARG A 715 12.40 2.72 -15.67
C ARG A 715 11.78 4.09 -15.48
N TYR A 716 12.10 4.74 -14.36
CA TYR A 716 11.78 6.16 -14.15
C TYR A 716 12.85 6.87 -13.33
N PHE A 717 12.91 8.17 -13.51
CA PHE A 717 13.66 9.10 -12.67
C PHE A 717 12.78 10.35 -12.44
N THR A 718 12.34 10.56 -11.20
CA THR A 718 11.51 11.70 -10.84
C THR A 718 12.24 12.60 -9.85
N VAL A 719 12.08 13.90 -10.02
CA VAL A 719 12.55 14.93 -9.09
C VAL A 719 11.33 15.61 -8.49
N ASP A 720 11.30 15.69 -7.17
CA ASP A 720 10.23 16.32 -6.43
C ASP A 720 10.77 17.55 -5.69
N LEU A 721 9.99 18.63 -5.64
CA LEU A 721 10.33 19.89 -5.00
C LEU A 721 9.30 20.23 -3.94
N ARG A 722 9.73 20.79 -2.81
CA ARG A 722 8.85 21.32 -1.77
C ARG A 722 9.46 22.54 -1.12
N VAL A 723 8.63 23.54 -0.89
CA VAL A 723 8.94 24.70 -0.07
C VAL A 723 7.88 24.81 1.00
N ARG A 724 8.29 24.89 2.25
CA ARG A 724 7.41 25.14 3.40
C ARG A 724 7.80 26.47 4.05
N TYR A 725 6.79 27.26 4.39
CA TYR A 725 6.96 28.53 5.07
C TYR A 725 6.10 28.60 6.32
N GLN A 726 6.69 28.83 7.49
CA GLN A 726 6.01 29.09 8.75
C GLN A 726 5.67 30.59 8.79
N ILE A 727 4.40 30.93 8.59
CA ILE A 727 3.89 32.29 8.54
C ILE A 727 4.00 32.92 9.94
N ASP A 728 3.48 32.22 10.94
CA ASP A 728 3.55 32.57 12.35
C ASP A 728 3.58 31.30 13.22
N ARG A 729 3.29 31.40 14.51
CA ARG A 729 3.33 30.23 15.42
C ARG A 729 2.29 29.17 15.10
N GLN A 730 1.18 29.55 14.46
CA GLN A 730 0.02 28.69 14.22
C GLN A 730 -0.14 28.35 12.73
N TRP A 731 0.22 29.24 11.84
CA TRP A 731 -0.02 29.09 10.41
C TRP A 731 1.24 28.71 9.63
N SER A 732 1.10 27.74 8.77
CA SER A 732 2.12 27.41 7.79
C SER A 732 1.52 27.16 6.41
N ALA A 733 2.30 27.43 5.38
CA ALA A 733 1.94 27.16 3.99
C ALA A 733 3.04 26.33 3.33
N ALA A 734 2.67 25.49 2.38
CA ALA A 734 3.65 24.81 1.54
C ALA A 734 3.20 24.77 0.08
N PHE A 735 4.20 24.78 -0.80
CA PHE A 735 4.04 24.54 -2.22
C PHE A 735 4.99 23.43 -2.66
N GLY A 736 4.48 22.52 -3.49
CA GLY A 736 5.24 21.38 -3.96
C GLY A 736 5.03 21.09 -5.44
N ILE A 737 5.99 20.40 -6.03
CA ILE A 737 5.92 19.87 -7.38
C ILE A 737 6.44 18.44 -7.35
N ASP A 738 5.56 17.48 -7.58
CA ASP A 738 5.97 16.10 -7.81
C ASP A 738 6.28 15.88 -9.29
N ASN A 739 7.32 15.06 -9.55
CA ASN A 739 7.79 14.78 -10.91
C ASN A 739 8.08 16.09 -11.70
N ALA A 740 8.87 16.99 -11.11
CA ALA A 740 9.18 18.31 -11.69
C ALA A 740 9.84 18.23 -13.08
N ASN A 741 10.61 17.17 -13.34
CA ASN A 741 11.21 16.88 -14.63
C ASN A 741 10.23 16.27 -15.65
N ASN A 742 8.99 16.00 -15.25
CA ASN A 742 7.91 15.46 -16.08
C ASN A 742 8.26 14.15 -16.79
N ASP A 743 8.95 13.23 -16.10
CA ASP A 743 9.24 11.91 -16.63
C ASP A 743 7.93 11.12 -16.86
N ARG A 744 7.78 10.55 -18.05
CA ARG A 744 6.60 9.75 -18.44
C ARG A 744 6.94 8.28 -18.30
N TYR A 745 6.37 7.64 -17.30
CA TYR A 745 6.70 6.27 -16.98
C TYR A 745 5.47 5.39 -16.71
N TRP A 746 5.68 4.09 -16.75
CA TRP A 746 4.66 3.07 -16.65
C TRP A 746 4.99 2.06 -15.55
N ASN A 747 3.97 1.64 -14.83
CA ASN A 747 3.97 0.42 -14.01
C ASN A 747 2.61 -0.26 -14.19
N PHE A 748 2.45 -0.94 -15.33
CA PHE A 748 1.20 -1.45 -15.90
C PHE A 748 0.26 -0.32 -16.40
N HIS A 749 0.06 0.71 -15.63
CA HIS A 749 -0.68 1.93 -15.95
C HIS A 749 0.29 3.10 -16.09
N PRO A 750 -0.07 4.19 -16.80
CA PRO A 750 0.72 5.41 -16.78
C PRO A 750 0.66 6.05 -15.40
N TYR A 751 1.79 6.57 -14.95
CA TYR A 751 1.88 7.27 -13.69
C TYR A 751 1.63 8.78 -13.85
N PRO A 752 1.32 9.48 -12.74
CA PRO A 752 1.11 10.92 -12.75
C PRO A 752 2.28 11.66 -13.39
N GLN A 753 1.97 12.57 -14.31
CA GLN A 753 2.92 13.53 -14.84
C GLN A 753 3.17 14.61 -13.77
N ARG A 754 3.88 15.68 -14.11
CA ARG A 754 4.16 16.78 -13.18
C ARG A 754 2.89 17.21 -12.46
N THR A 755 2.93 17.18 -11.12
CA THR A 755 1.79 17.53 -10.27
C THR A 755 2.20 18.65 -9.34
N TYR A 756 1.43 19.72 -9.35
CA TYR A 756 1.58 20.86 -8.45
C TYR A 756 0.70 20.67 -7.24
N THR A 757 1.20 20.99 -6.05
CA THR A 757 0.48 20.95 -4.78
C THR A 757 0.63 22.25 -4.03
N ALA A 758 -0.41 22.68 -3.37
CA ALA A 758 -0.38 23.82 -2.44
C ALA A 758 -1.19 23.46 -1.20
N GLU A 759 -0.70 23.85 -0.04
CA GLU A 759 -1.39 23.61 1.23
C GLU A 759 -1.29 24.80 2.17
N LEU A 760 -2.33 24.99 2.95
CA LEU A 760 -2.37 25.90 4.08
C LEU A 760 -2.78 25.11 5.32
N ARG A 761 -2.06 25.31 6.42
CA ARG A 761 -2.25 24.58 7.66
C ARG A 761 -2.30 25.52 8.86
N PHE A 762 -3.20 25.20 9.78
CA PHE A 762 -3.31 25.79 11.10
C PHE A 762 -3.02 24.72 12.16
N ASP A 763 -2.18 25.03 13.13
CA ASP A 763 -1.84 24.20 14.29
C ASP A 763 -1.99 25.03 15.56
N LEU A 764 -2.80 24.54 16.55
CA LEU A 764 -3.01 25.17 17.85
C LEU A 764 -2.07 24.57 18.90
#